data_fcbac3744d2d9ff5e1bb28ef614ed364
#
_entry.id   fcbac3744d2d9ff5e1bb28ef614ed364
#
_cell.length_a   1.000
_cell.length_b   1.000
_cell.length_c   1.000
_cell.angle_alpha   90.00
_cell.angle_beta   90.00
_cell.angle_gamma   90.00
#
_symmetry.space_group_name_H-M   'P 1'
#
loop_
_entity.id
_entity.type
_entity.pdbx_description
1 polymer ?
#
loop_
_entity_poly.entity_id
_entity_poly.type
_entity_poly.pdbx_seq_one_letter_code
_entity_poly.pdbx_strand_id
1 'polypeptide(L)'
;MARISLKLEELIDSEALRREMIELTAATAGDGSGKAARSGVLKLLKSRLADGRTVAERMLMDDGSGTACAARLSHLMDEIIRALYDFAATHVYRVKNPSSAERMAVVAVGGYGRGTLAPGSDIDLLFLLPYKQTPWGEQIVEYMLYMLWDLGLKVGHATRNIDECLRLSRTDITIRTSILEARFLWGEQKLYDELLQRFDHEVVRTTGPEYVQAKLAERDERHAKAGESRYLVEPNVKDGKGGLRDLQTLFWIAKYFYRVRTGEELVDKGVFTDAEYREFQKAEDFLWAVRCHMHFLTGKAEERLHFDIQRDIAERLGYTTHPGLSAVERFMKHYFLVAKDVGDLTRIFCAALEEEQAKHVPGFNRIFLTFSRRKRKLAGTADFIVDNHRINIADDEVFERDPVNLLRLFWFADKHGLEFHPDALKLLTRSLGLVGKALRRDEEANRLFLDILTSDRNAELNLRRMNEAGLLAKLIPDFGKIVAMMQFSMYHHYTVDEHLIRCIGVLAEIERGDGEKIHPLAHSLMPGLKKSREALYVAVLLHDIAKGRPEDHSQAGARIARRICPHMGLSPADTETVAWLVENHLVMSMTAQTRDLNDRKTIEDFAAIVQSVERLKMLLVLTVCDIRGVGPGVWNGWKGQLLRTLYYETELLLTGGFSEVSRAKRTAAAREQLAEALADWPEKARKRYVGQHYENYLLAVDLPDQLRHAEFIREADHAGKKLATMVKTHQFEAVTEITVLAQDHPRLLSVIAGACAAAGGNIVDAQIFTTSDGRALDTILISREFDLDEDERRRAERVGRLIEDVLSGKSWLPEMIEKRTKPRRGAKVFRIPPRAEIRNTLSNRFSVIEVEGLDRPGLLSEITGMLSDLSLXSRSRGWTGRAFCRRSPACCRTCRSTSPRPTSPPSAKKSSTRSTSPISLARRSTARRAPRLSATG
;
A
#
# COMPACT_ATOMS: atom_id res chain seq x y z
N MET A 1 32.47 -9.55 -8.61
CA MET A 1 32.32 -10.04 -7.22
C MET A 1 33.05 -11.37 -7.07
N ALA A 2 33.72 -11.61 -5.91
CA ALA A 2 34.26 -12.93 -5.59
C ALA A 2 33.09 -13.92 -5.51
N ARG A 3 33.22 -15.09 -6.12
CA ARG A 3 32.19 -16.15 -6.01
C ARG A 3 32.11 -16.61 -4.55
N ILE A 4 30.97 -16.39 -3.92
CA ILE A 4 30.71 -16.85 -2.54
C ILE A 4 30.69 -18.39 -2.57
N SER A 5 31.47 -19.00 -1.68
CA SER A 5 31.46 -20.46 -1.55
C SER A 5 30.10 -20.91 -0.96
N LEU A 6 29.45 -21.85 -1.61
CA LEU A 6 28.14 -22.36 -1.15
C LEU A 6 28.28 -23.24 0.09
N LYS A 7 29.44 -23.85 0.33
CA LYS A 7 29.73 -24.75 1.49
C LYS A 7 28.60 -25.79 1.67
N LEU A 8 28.28 -26.47 0.58
CA LEU A 8 27.12 -27.39 0.54
C LEU A 8 27.25 -28.56 1.52
N GLU A 9 28.47 -28.97 1.80
CA GLU A 9 28.80 -30.05 2.72
C GLU A 9 28.40 -29.73 4.18
N GLU A 10 28.30 -28.44 4.54
CA GLU A 10 27.88 -28.05 5.90
C GLU A 10 26.34 -28.15 6.08
N LEU A 11 25.57 -28.22 4.98
CA LEU A 11 24.11 -28.24 5.03
C LEU A 11 23.54 -29.61 5.33
N ILE A 12 24.12 -30.64 4.74
CA ILE A 12 23.62 -32.02 4.86
C ILE A 12 24.73 -33.01 4.48
N ASP A 13 24.95 -34.03 5.29
CA ASP A 13 25.78 -35.17 4.97
C ASP A 13 24.88 -36.23 4.30
N SER A 14 24.91 -36.27 2.99
CA SER A 14 24.04 -37.15 2.16
C SER A 14 24.39 -38.63 2.37
N GLU A 15 25.65 -38.96 2.59
CA GLU A 15 26.08 -40.34 2.81
C GLU A 15 25.62 -40.86 4.16
N ALA A 16 25.80 -40.05 5.22
CA ALA A 16 25.30 -40.38 6.54
C ALA A 16 23.77 -40.54 6.54
N LEU A 17 23.07 -39.62 5.85
CA LEU A 17 21.60 -39.69 5.73
C LEU A 17 21.17 -41.03 5.12
N ARG A 18 21.76 -41.42 3.97
CA ARG A 18 21.44 -42.71 3.33
C ARG A 18 21.72 -43.90 4.22
N ARG A 19 22.89 -43.94 4.91
CA ARG A 19 23.26 -45.01 5.86
C ARG A 19 22.22 -45.11 6.97
N GLU A 20 21.89 -44.00 7.62
CA GLU A 20 20.93 -43.98 8.74
C GLU A 20 19.55 -44.47 8.33
N MET A 21 19.10 -44.11 7.11
CA MET A 21 17.80 -44.57 6.55
C MET A 21 17.81 -46.11 6.38
N ILE A 22 18.91 -46.68 5.93
CA ILE A 22 19.07 -48.15 5.77
C ILE A 22 19.08 -48.83 7.14
N GLU A 23 19.86 -48.32 8.09
CA GLU A 23 19.98 -48.85 9.45
C GLU A 23 18.62 -48.87 10.18
N LEU A 24 17.83 -47.80 10.04
CA LEU A 24 16.49 -47.73 10.63
C LEU A 24 15.57 -48.81 10.04
N THR A 25 15.72 -49.14 8.77
CA THR A 25 14.94 -50.17 8.12
C THR A 25 15.36 -51.58 8.61
N ALA A 26 16.68 -51.81 8.74
CA ALA A 26 17.20 -53.07 9.24
C ALA A 26 16.79 -53.30 10.73
N ALA A 27 16.86 -52.26 11.53
CA ALA A 27 16.48 -52.30 12.96
C ALA A 27 14.97 -52.57 13.17
N THR A 28 14.14 -52.27 12.22
CA THR A 28 12.66 -52.42 12.27
C THR A 28 12.15 -53.58 11.38
N ALA A 29 13.03 -54.39 10.85
CA ALA A 29 12.68 -55.50 9.94
C ALA A 29 11.72 -56.54 10.54
N GLY A 30 11.66 -56.64 11.86
CA GLY A 30 10.74 -57.53 12.57
C GLY A 30 9.27 -57.04 12.65
N ASP A 31 8.99 -55.80 12.29
CA ASP A 31 7.64 -55.23 12.40
C ASP A 31 6.68 -55.64 11.28
N GLY A 32 7.08 -56.37 10.27
CA GLY A 32 6.20 -56.92 9.20
C GLY A 32 5.29 -55.95 8.44
N SER A 33 4.96 -54.81 9.05
CA SER A 33 4.07 -53.77 8.44
C SER A 33 4.82 -52.64 7.74
N GLY A 34 6.14 -52.50 8.04
CA GLY A 34 6.97 -51.42 7.53
C GLY A 34 6.63 -50.00 8.10
N LYS A 35 5.61 -49.88 8.94
CA LYS A 35 5.16 -48.61 9.51
C LYS A 35 6.21 -47.99 10.45
N ALA A 36 6.88 -48.78 11.25
CA ALA A 36 7.93 -48.32 12.15
C ALA A 36 9.13 -47.76 11.38
N ALA A 37 9.55 -48.43 10.31
CA ALA A 37 10.61 -47.97 9.39
C ALA A 37 10.26 -46.64 8.78
N ARG A 38 9.04 -46.52 8.19
CA ARG A 38 8.53 -45.27 7.56
C ARG A 38 8.54 -44.12 8.57
N SER A 39 8.03 -44.35 9.80
CA SER A 39 7.99 -43.33 10.87
C SER A 39 9.39 -42.89 11.29
N GLY A 40 10.33 -43.82 11.41
CA GLY A 40 11.75 -43.54 11.73
C GLY A 40 12.41 -42.68 10.65
N VAL A 41 12.26 -43.09 9.40
CA VAL A 41 12.81 -42.33 8.24
C VAL A 41 12.20 -40.93 8.16
N LEU A 42 10.90 -40.80 8.38
CA LEU A 42 10.21 -39.47 8.35
C LEU A 42 10.79 -38.55 9.44
N LYS A 43 11.00 -39.08 10.66
CA LYS A 43 11.56 -38.32 11.77
C LYS A 43 13.00 -37.86 11.48
N LEU A 44 13.80 -38.74 10.89
CA LEU A 44 15.18 -38.44 10.47
C LEU A 44 15.19 -37.32 9.42
N LEU A 45 14.39 -37.45 8.38
CA LEU A 45 14.28 -36.43 7.29
C LEU A 45 13.81 -35.06 7.85
N LYS A 46 12.86 -35.06 8.81
CA LYS A 46 12.42 -33.81 9.48
C LYS A 46 13.56 -33.12 10.21
N SER A 47 14.38 -33.92 10.96
CA SER A 47 15.53 -33.36 11.67
C SER A 47 16.54 -32.77 10.68
N ARG A 48 16.95 -33.54 9.67
CA ARG A 48 17.96 -33.10 8.68
C ARG A 48 17.51 -31.84 7.91
N LEU A 49 16.21 -31.77 7.56
CA LEU A 49 15.63 -30.60 6.90
C LEU A 49 15.67 -29.36 7.80
N ALA A 50 15.31 -29.51 9.08
CA ALA A 50 15.32 -28.40 10.05
C ALA A 50 16.75 -27.91 10.32
N ASP A 51 17.69 -28.85 10.54
CA ASP A 51 19.10 -28.55 10.78
C ASP A 51 19.72 -27.81 9.59
N GLY A 52 19.51 -28.34 8.37
CA GLY A 52 20.02 -27.72 7.14
C GLY A 52 19.45 -26.32 6.89
N ARG A 53 18.16 -26.11 7.21
CA ARG A 53 17.53 -24.77 7.12
C ARG A 53 18.17 -23.80 8.12
N THR A 54 18.46 -24.24 9.35
CA THR A 54 19.12 -23.43 10.38
C THR A 54 20.53 -23.03 9.92
N VAL A 55 21.27 -23.97 9.34
CA VAL A 55 22.61 -23.69 8.79
C VAL A 55 22.51 -22.67 7.64
N ALA A 56 21.55 -22.85 6.73
CA ALA A 56 21.36 -21.91 5.61
C ALA A 56 20.99 -20.50 6.09
N GLU A 57 20.15 -20.38 7.14
CA GLU A 57 19.82 -19.10 7.77
C GLU A 57 21.05 -18.44 8.39
N ARG A 58 21.86 -19.20 9.16
CA ARG A 58 23.12 -18.70 9.73
C ARG A 58 24.06 -18.18 8.63
N MET A 59 24.26 -18.98 7.57
CA MET A 59 25.12 -18.57 6.44
C MET A 59 24.62 -17.28 5.77
N LEU A 60 23.29 -17.13 5.61
CA LEU A 60 22.70 -15.89 5.07
C LEU A 60 22.98 -14.68 5.98
N MET A 61 22.93 -14.87 7.30
CA MET A 61 23.28 -13.80 8.24
C MET A 61 24.79 -13.44 8.16
N ASP A 62 25.65 -14.42 7.87
CA ASP A 62 27.10 -14.23 7.80
C ASP A 62 27.56 -13.59 6.49
N ASP A 63 27.04 -14.05 5.34
CA ASP A 63 27.52 -13.61 4.02
C ASP A 63 26.58 -12.61 3.32
N GLY A 64 25.33 -12.50 3.75
CA GLY A 64 24.33 -11.57 3.20
C GLY A 64 23.82 -11.92 1.81
N SER A 65 24.23 -13.04 1.20
CA SER A 65 23.87 -13.37 -0.17
C SER A 65 22.54 -14.14 -0.23
N GLY A 66 21.51 -13.51 -0.80
CA GLY A 66 20.22 -14.13 -1.02
C GLY A 66 20.23 -15.23 -2.06
N THR A 67 20.99 -15.05 -3.14
CA THR A 67 21.11 -16.05 -4.21
C THR A 67 21.86 -17.30 -3.72
N ALA A 68 22.93 -17.13 -2.93
CA ALA A 68 23.63 -18.25 -2.32
C ALA A 68 22.72 -19.03 -1.35
N CYS A 69 21.93 -18.30 -0.52
CA CYS A 69 20.96 -18.92 0.38
C CYS A 69 19.91 -19.74 -0.40
N ALA A 70 19.38 -19.18 -1.49
CA ALA A 70 18.39 -19.87 -2.33
C ALA A 70 18.98 -21.13 -2.98
N ALA A 71 20.24 -21.09 -3.42
CA ALA A 71 20.95 -22.24 -3.99
C ALA A 71 21.20 -23.32 -2.91
N ARG A 72 21.61 -22.91 -1.71
CA ARG A 72 21.81 -23.81 -0.56
C ARG A 72 20.53 -24.56 -0.21
N LEU A 73 19.41 -23.86 -0.15
CA LEU A 73 18.10 -24.48 0.17
C LEU A 73 17.65 -25.43 -0.94
N SER A 74 17.95 -25.09 -2.20
CA SER A 74 17.67 -25.99 -3.34
C SER A 74 18.50 -27.28 -3.21
N HIS A 75 19.79 -27.15 -2.92
CA HIS A 75 20.69 -28.32 -2.75
C HIS A 75 20.23 -29.22 -1.60
N LEU A 76 19.88 -28.63 -0.45
CA LEU A 76 19.35 -29.37 0.70
C LEU A 76 18.15 -30.23 0.28
N MET A 77 17.25 -29.63 -0.49
CA MET A 77 16.05 -30.33 -0.98
C MET A 77 16.41 -31.41 -2.01
N ASP A 78 17.39 -31.15 -2.88
CA ASP A 78 17.88 -32.14 -3.87
C ASP A 78 18.35 -33.42 -3.17
N GLU A 79 19.17 -33.27 -2.11
CA GLU A 79 19.71 -34.43 -1.39
C GLU A 79 18.61 -35.21 -0.65
N ILE A 80 17.64 -34.53 -0.07
CA ILE A 80 16.48 -35.18 0.56
C ILE A 80 15.67 -35.97 -0.49
N ILE A 81 15.40 -35.40 -1.66
CA ILE A 81 14.64 -36.06 -2.73
C ILE A 81 15.40 -37.25 -3.31
N ARG A 82 16.73 -37.08 -3.55
CA ARG A 82 17.61 -38.16 -4.00
C ARG A 82 17.62 -39.34 -3.03
N ALA A 83 17.85 -39.06 -1.75
CA ALA A 83 17.86 -40.09 -0.71
C ALA A 83 16.49 -40.80 -0.60
N LEU A 84 15.41 -40.02 -0.71
CA LEU A 84 14.05 -40.58 -0.62
C LEU A 84 13.72 -41.47 -1.84
N TYR A 85 14.11 -41.05 -3.05
CA TYR A 85 13.92 -41.87 -4.25
C TYR A 85 14.72 -43.17 -4.17
N ASP A 86 16.03 -43.11 -3.82
CA ASP A 86 16.89 -44.30 -3.69
C ASP A 86 16.32 -45.27 -2.65
N PHE A 87 15.87 -44.73 -1.54
CA PHE A 87 15.27 -45.51 -0.44
C PHE A 87 13.98 -46.20 -0.91
N ALA A 88 13.11 -45.46 -1.59
CA ALA A 88 11.83 -46.01 -2.11
C ALA A 88 12.09 -47.12 -3.14
N ALA A 89 13.00 -46.87 -4.08
CA ALA A 89 13.29 -47.82 -5.20
C ALA A 89 14.06 -49.07 -4.76
N THR A 90 14.93 -48.96 -3.74
CA THR A 90 15.83 -50.08 -3.35
C THR A 90 15.37 -50.83 -2.11
N HIS A 91 14.62 -50.20 -1.21
CA HIS A 91 14.24 -50.79 0.06
C HIS A 91 12.75 -51.03 0.24
N VAL A 92 11.89 -50.12 -0.30
CA VAL A 92 10.43 -50.22 -0.17
C VAL A 92 9.77 -51.03 -1.30
N TYR A 93 10.07 -50.67 -2.56
CA TYR A 93 9.42 -51.24 -3.76
C TYR A 93 10.48 -51.87 -4.68
N ARG A 94 11.20 -52.82 -4.15
CA ARG A 94 12.33 -53.47 -4.84
C ARG A 94 11.84 -54.36 -6.02
N VAL A 95 12.36 -54.09 -7.21
CA VAL A 95 12.09 -54.92 -8.42
C VAL A 95 13.28 -55.83 -8.61
N LYS A 96 13.03 -57.15 -8.71
CA LYS A 96 14.07 -58.15 -8.92
C LYS A 96 14.68 -58.10 -10.32
N ASN A 97 13.86 -57.85 -11.35
CA ASN A 97 14.27 -57.80 -12.75
C ASN A 97 13.63 -56.58 -13.44
N PRO A 98 14.23 -55.41 -13.29
CA PRO A 98 13.65 -54.19 -13.88
C PRO A 98 13.72 -54.19 -15.40
N SER A 99 12.60 -53.94 -16.06
CA SER A 99 12.51 -53.74 -17.49
C SER A 99 12.74 -52.24 -17.85
N SER A 100 12.75 -51.94 -19.15
CA SER A 100 12.84 -50.54 -19.60
C SER A 100 11.62 -49.71 -19.17
N ALA A 101 10.49 -50.36 -18.86
CA ALA A 101 9.28 -49.67 -18.41
C ALA A 101 9.36 -49.16 -16.95
N GLU A 102 10.23 -49.71 -16.12
CA GLU A 102 10.48 -49.29 -14.74
C GLU A 102 11.53 -48.17 -14.61
N ARG A 103 12.04 -47.63 -15.74
CA ARG A 103 12.93 -46.49 -15.72
C ARG A 103 12.12 -45.20 -15.48
N MET A 104 12.65 -44.32 -14.66
CA MET A 104 12.02 -43.06 -14.37
C MET A 104 13.06 -42.00 -14.06
N ALA A 105 12.84 -40.76 -14.49
CA ALA A 105 13.66 -39.60 -14.07
C ALA A 105 12.82 -38.68 -13.16
N VAL A 106 13.42 -38.25 -12.08
CA VAL A 106 12.88 -37.20 -11.22
C VAL A 106 13.50 -35.90 -11.66
N VAL A 107 12.67 -34.93 -12.02
CA VAL A 107 13.08 -33.65 -12.60
C VAL A 107 12.46 -32.52 -11.77
N ALA A 108 13.28 -31.58 -11.30
CA ALA A 108 12.80 -30.34 -10.69
C ALA A 108 12.32 -29.40 -11.81
N VAL A 109 11.16 -28.78 -11.63
CA VAL A 109 10.61 -27.84 -12.61
C VAL A 109 10.20 -26.53 -11.94
N GLY A 110 9.81 -25.52 -12.72
CA GLY A 110 9.38 -24.24 -12.22
C GLY A 110 10.47 -23.53 -11.38
N GLY A 111 10.09 -22.95 -10.26
CA GLY A 111 11.00 -22.24 -9.34
C GLY A 111 12.11 -23.14 -8.80
N TYR A 112 11.77 -24.36 -8.46
CA TYR A 112 12.70 -25.37 -7.98
C TYR A 112 13.68 -25.82 -9.09
N GLY A 113 13.19 -25.88 -10.35
CA GLY A 113 14.03 -26.21 -11.49
C GLY A 113 15.20 -25.25 -11.70
N ARG A 114 15.03 -23.96 -11.39
CA ARG A 114 16.11 -22.95 -11.46
C ARG A 114 17.25 -23.22 -10.48
N GLY A 115 17.08 -24.10 -9.51
CA GLY A 115 18.07 -24.34 -8.47
C GLY A 115 18.02 -23.26 -7.38
N THR A 116 16.87 -22.61 -7.20
CA THR A 116 16.69 -21.55 -6.20
C THR A 116 15.38 -21.75 -5.41
N LEU A 117 15.48 -21.84 -4.10
CA LEU A 117 14.31 -21.97 -3.20
C LEU A 117 14.39 -20.97 -2.06
N ALA A 118 13.27 -20.37 -1.69
CA ALA A 118 13.13 -19.71 -0.39
C ALA A 118 12.66 -20.76 0.64
N PRO A 119 12.85 -20.49 1.96
CA PRO A 119 12.53 -21.50 3.00
C PRO A 119 11.12 -22.07 2.95
N GLY A 120 10.12 -21.26 2.52
CA GLY A 120 8.72 -21.69 2.45
C GLY A 120 8.23 -21.95 1.02
N SER A 121 9.13 -22.03 0.02
CA SER A 121 8.74 -22.24 -1.38
C SER A 121 8.11 -23.61 -1.62
N ASP A 122 7.19 -23.64 -2.57
CA ASP A 122 6.63 -24.89 -3.09
C ASP A 122 7.73 -25.66 -3.87
N ILE A 123 7.64 -26.97 -3.90
CA ILE A 123 8.55 -27.87 -4.62
C ILE A 123 7.78 -28.46 -5.80
N ASP A 124 8.24 -28.17 -6.99
CA ASP A 124 7.59 -28.66 -8.22
C ASP A 124 8.42 -29.79 -8.84
N LEU A 125 7.81 -30.99 -8.96
CA LEU A 125 8.45 -32.21 -9.46
C LEU A 125 7.75 -32.73 -10.71
N LEU A 126 8.54 -33.13 -11.69
CA LEU A 126 8.08 -33.90 -12.85
C LEU A 126 8.71 -35.32 -12.77
N PHE A 127 7.85 -36.31 -12.63
CA PHE A 127 8.25 -37.73 -12.74
C PHE A 127 8.10 -38.12 -14.22
N LEU A 128 9.25 -38.24 -14.88
CA LEU A 128 9.32 -38.50 -16.33
C LEU A 128 9.47 -39.97 -16.61
N LEU A 129 8.53 -40.50 -17.37
CA LEU A 129 8.40 -41.93 -17.72
C LEU A 129 8.78 -42.18 -19.19
N PRO A 130 9.31 -43.39 -19.53
CA PRO A 130 9.65 -43.69 -20.92
C PRO A 130 8.40 -43.84 -21.82
N TYR A 131 7.33 -44.44 -21.31
CA TYR A 131 6.12 -44.71 -22.10
C TYR A 131 4.85 -44.37 -21.33
N LYS A 132 4.29 -45.37 -20.67
CA LYS A 132 3.10 -45.25 -19.84
C LYS A 132 3.42 -45.55 -18.38
N GLN A 133 2.52 -45.19 -17.51
CA GLN A 133 2.64 -45.39 -16.07
C GLN A 133 2.59 -46.90 -15.74
N THR A 134 3.50 -47.34 -14.90
CA THR A 134 3.55 -48.71 -14.40
C THR A 134 3.14 -48.74 -12.93
N PRO A 135 2.63 -49.90 -12.42
CA PRO A 135 2.32 -50.00 -10.97
C PRO A 135 3.50 -49.70 -10.08
N TRP A 136 4.72 -50.06 -10.48
CA TRP A 136 5.94 -49.70 -9.71
C TRP A 136 6.16 -48.21 -9.70
N GLY A 137 6.08 -47.56 -10.84
CA GLY A 137 6.23 -46.09 -10.94
C GLY A 137 5.21 -45.36 -10.10
N GLU A 138 3.94 -45.80 -10.13
CA GLU A 138 2.86 -45.23 -9.29
C GLU A 138 3.19 -45.31 -7.81
N GLN A 139 3.63 -46.52 -7.35
CA GLN A 139 3.98 -46.74 -5.93
C GLN A 139 5.14 -45.87 -5.46
N ILE A 140 6.19 -45.72 -6.31
CA ILE A 140 7.33 -44.85 -5.99
C ILE A 140 6.86 -43.39 -5.87
N VAL A 141 6.15 -42.88 -6.86
CA VAL A 141 5.65 -41.49 -6.86
C VAL A 141 4.75 -41.24 -5.64
N GLU A 142 3.78 -42.15 -5.43
CA GLU A 142 2.85 -42.03 -4.29
C GLU A 142 3.59 -42.01 -2.95
N TYR A 143 4.55 -42.92 -2.76
CA TYR A 143 5.36 -42.99 -1.54
C TYR A 143 6.15 -41.68 -1.31
N MET A 144 6.84 -41.20 -2.35
CA MET A 144 7.60 -39.95 -2.27
C MET A 144 6.71 -38.77 -1.92
N LEU A 145 5.56 -38.64 -2.57
CA LEU A 145 4.62 -37.54 -2.32
C LEU A 145 4.10 -37.58 -0.88
N TYR A 146 3.69 -38.77 -0.37
CA TYR A 146 3.22 -38.88 0.99
C TYR A 146 4.32 -38.50 2.01
N MET A 147 5.57 -38.94 1.76
CA MET A 147 6.70 -38.58 2.64
C MET A 147 6.96 -37.07 2.63
N LEU A 148 6.93 -36.45 1.45
CA LEU A 148 7.17 -34.99 1.32
C LEU A 148 6.03 -34.19 1.97
N TRP A 149 4.78 -34.62 1.83
CA TRP A 149 3.63 -34.00 2.51
C TRP A 149 3.72 -34.16 4.03
N ASP A 150 4.11 -35.35 4.52
CA ASP A 150 4.31 -35.63 5.96
C ASP A 150 5.48 -34.80 6.52
N LEU A 151 6.46 -34.40 5.70
CA LEU A 151 7.51 -33.43 6.05
C LEU A 151 6.97 -32.00 6.19
N GLY A 152 5.72 -31.75 5.78
CA GLY A 152 5.11 -30.42 5.84
C GLY A 152 5.41 -29.57 4.63
N LEU A 153 5.88 -30.18 3.54
CA LEU A 153 6.22 -29.48 2.30
C LEU A 153 5.01 -29.37 1.38
N LYS A 154 4.93 -28.26 0.65
CA LYS A 154 3.96 -28.09 -0.42
C LYS A 154 4.60 -28.60 -1.71
N VAL A 155 3.98 -29.58 -2.34
CA VAL A 155 4.55 -30.24 -3.52
C VAL A 155 3.55 -30.16 -4.69
N GLY A 156 3.97 -29.45 -5.74
CA GLY A 156 3.34 -29.54 -7.04
C GLY A 156 3.97 -30.73 -7.78
N HIS A 157 3.20 -31.53 -8.49
CA HIS A 157 3.76 -32.68 -9.20
C HIS A 157 3.01 -32.99 -10.48
N ALA A 158 3.72 -33.64 -11.40
CA ALA A 158 3.15 -34.22 -12.60
C ALA A 158 3.91 -35.52 -12.92
N THR A 159 3.19 -36.54 -13.40
CA THR A 159 3.77 -37.79 -13.91
C THR A 159 3.41 -37.87 -15.40
N ARG A 160 4.41 -37.82 -16.27
CA ARG A 160 4.19 -37.70 -17.73
C ARG A 160 5.29 -38.43 -18.51
N ASN A 161 4.93 -38.84 -19.72
CA ASN A 161 5.95 -39.24 -20.71
C ASN A 161 6.36 -38.01 -21.55
N ILE A 162 7.38 -38.17 -22.39
CA ILE A 162 7.96 -37.07 -23.18
C ILE A 162 6.93 -36.51 -24.16
N ASP A 163 6.17 -37.35 -24.88
CA ASP A 163 5.17 -36.90 -25.86
C ASP A 163 4.10 -36.04 -25.21
N GLU A 164 3.67 -36.43 -24.02
CA GLU A 164 2.68 -35.71 -23.23
C GLU A 164 3.21 -34.34 -22.77
N CYS A 165 4.45 -34.29 -22.32
CA CYS A 165 5.14 -33.04 -21.98
C CYS A 165 5.17 -32.09 -23.18
N LEU A 166 5.56 -32.57 -24.35
CA LEU A 166 5.62 -31.77 -25.58
C LEU A 166 4.24 -31.30 -26.04
N ARG A 167 3.25 -32.19 -26.02
CA ARG A 167 1.88 -31.85 -26.42
C ARG A 167 1.30 -30.74 -25.53
N LEU A 168 1.43 -30.88 -24.21
CA LEU A 168 0.91 -29.90 -23.26
C LEU A 168 1.67 -28.58 -23.35
N SER A 169 2.99 -28.57 -23.52
CA SER A 169 3.78 -27.35 -23.64
C SER A 169 3.40 -26.51 -24.87
N ARG A 170 2.81 -27.12 -25.92
CA ARG A 170 2.33 -26.35 -27.08
C ARG A 170 1.08 -25.52 -26.77
N THR A 171 0.26 -25.95 -25.81
CA THR A 171 -1.02 -25.30 -25.50
C THR A 171 -1.01 -24.50 -24.21
N ASP A 172 -0.10 -24.80 -23.29
CA ASP A 172 -0.05 -24.17 -21.96
C ASP A 172 1.32 -23.52 -21.73
N ILE A 173 1.32 -22.19 -21.64
CA ILE A 173 2.51 -21.37 -21.44
C ILE A 173 3.18 -21.64 -20.07
N THR A 174 2.39 -22.03 -19.06
CA THR A 174 2.92 -22.34 -17.72
C THR A 174 3.71 -23.65 -17.77
N ILE A 175 3.17 -24.68 -18.43
CA ILE A 175 3.86 -25.97 -18.64
C ILE A 175 5.11 -25.75 -19.50
N ARG A 176 5.00 -24.92 -20.55
CA ARG A 176 6.12 -24.55 -21.41
C ARG A 176 7.26 -23.93 -20.60
N THR A 177 6.94 -22.97 -19.71
CA THR A 177 7.90 -22.32 -18.82
C THR A 177 8.49 -23.30 -17.80
N SER A 178 7.67 -24.21 -17.26
CA SER A 178 8.13 -25.22 -16.30
C SER A 178 9.18 -26.15 -16.92
N ILE A 179 8.96 -26.58 -18.18
CA ILE A 179 9.94 -27.44 -18.91
C ILE A 179 11.19 -26.64 -19.28
N LEU A 180 11.06 -25.36 -19.63
CA LEU A 180 12.20 -24.45 -19.89
C LEU A 180 13.15 -24.36 -18.68
N GLU A 181 12.59 -24.48 -17.47
CA GLU A 181 13.33 -24.40 -16.20
C GLU A 181 13.69 -25.79 -15.65
N ALA A 182 13.42 -26.87 -16.41
CA ALA A 182 13.65 -28.23 -15.95
C ALA A 182 15.12 -28.51 -15.61
N ARG A 183 15.34 -29.20 -14.49
CA ARG A 183 16.67 -29.61 -14.01
C ARG A 183 16.63 -31.05 -13.51
N PHE A 184 17.54 -31.88 -14.01
CA PHE A 184 17.64 -33.27 -13.59
C PHE A 184 17.99 -33.37 -12.11
N LEU A 185 17.27 -34.21 -11.37
CA LEU A 185 17.56 -34.52 -9.96
C LEU A 185 18.14 -35.91 -9.82
N TRP A 186 17.44 -36.94 -10.27
CA TRP A 186 17.86 -38.32 -10.04
C TRP A 186 17.17 -39.29 -11.01
N GLY A 187 17.69 -40.54 -11.15
CA GLY A 187 17.08 -41.58 -11.94
C GLY A 187 17.70 -41.72 -13.36
N GLU A 188 16.87 -41.96 -14.37
CA GLU A 188 17.31 -42.20 -15.76
C GLU A 188 17.56 -40.88 -16.51
N GLN A 189 18.80 -40.44 -16.53
CA GLN A 189 19.19 -39.13 -17.14
C GLN A 189 18.87 -39.08 -18.65
N LYS A 190 18.95 -40.18 -19.35
CA LYS A 190 18.65 -40.20 -20.82
C LYS A 190 17.23 -39.72 -21.13
N LEU A 191 16.25 -40.03 -20.32
CA LEU A 191 14.88 -39.52 -20.48
C LEU A 191 14.82 -37.98 -20.40
N TYR A 192 15.55 -37.40 -19.46
CA TYR A 192 15.65 -35.96 -19.29
C TYR A 192 16.33 -35.32 -20.49
N ASP A 193 17.46 -35.88 -20.94
CA ASP A 193 18.21 -35.34 -22.07
C ASP A 193 17.36 -35.38 -23.34
N GLU A 194 16.63 -36.48 -23.60
CA GLU A 194 15.70 -36.60 -24.70
C GLU A 194 14.56 -35.57 -24.61
N LEU A 195 13.97 -35.38 -23.43
CA LEU A 195 12.93 -34.36 -23.24
C LEU A 195 13.44 -32.98 -23.66
N LEU A 196 14.64 -32.56 -23.17
CA LEU A 196 15.19 -31.23 -23.47
C LEU A 196 15.52 -31.07 -24.95
N GLN A 197 16.11 -32.11 -25.60
CA GLN A 197 16.44 -32.08 -27.01
C GLN A 197 15.19 -31.92 -27.88
N ARG A 198 14.18 -32.75 -27.62
CA ARG A 198 12.91 -32.70 -28.35
C ARG A 198 12.12 -31.40 -28.06
N PHE A 199 12.13 -30.92 -26.82
CA PHE A 199 11.49 -29.66 -26.45
C PHE A 199 12.10 -28.44 -27.20
N ASP A 200 13.41 -28.37 -27.26
CA ASP A 200 14.09 -27.35 -28.08
C ASP A 200 13.67 -27.44 -29.55
N HIS A 201 13.78 -28.63 -30.14
CA HIS A 201 13.56 -28.82 -31.56
C HIS A 201 12.10 -28.65 -31.98
N GLU A 202 11.15 -29.23 -31.22
CA GLU A 202 9.75 -29.32 -31.63
C GLU A 202 8.88 -28.17 -31.12
N VAL A 203 9.33 -27.43 -30.06
CA VAL A 203 8.51 -26.39 -29.44
C VAL A 203 9.21 -25.02 -29.46
N VAL A 204 10.41 -24.93 -28.85
CA VAL A 204 11.07 -23.65 -28.64
C VAL A 204 11.43 -22.97 -29.99
N ARG A 205 11.93 -23.70 -30.95
CA ARG A 205 12.35 -23.14 -32.24
C ARG A 205 11.24 -22.51 -33.06
N THR A 206 10.00 -22.93 -32.84
CA THR A 206 8.87 -22.52 -33.67
C THR A 206 7.96 -21.47 -33.01
N THR A 207 8.09 -21.23 -31.70
CA THR A 207 7.13 -20.42 -30.93
C THR A 207 7.75 -19.25 -30.16
N GLY A 208 8.92 -18.76 -30.59
CA GLY A 208 9.64 -17.65 -29.94
C GLY A 208 8.80 -16.40 -29.74
N PRO A 209 8.30 -15.77 -30.82
CA PRO A 209 7.50 -14.53 -30.70
C PRO A 209 6.24 -14.68 -29.88
N GLU A 210 5.52 -15.80 -30.04
CA GLU A 210 4.32 -16.14 -29.26
C GLU A 210 4.63 -16.19 -27.76
N TYR A 211 5.72 -16.85 -27.39
CA TYR A 211 6.16 -16.96 -25.99
C TYR A 211 6.46 -15.59 -25.38
N VAL A 212 7.19 -14.74 -26.10
CA VAL A 212 7.52 -13.38 -25.68
C VAL A 212 6.24 -12.59 -25.39
N GLN A 213 5.32 -12.57 -26.37
CA GLN A 213 4.05 -11.86 -26.24
C GLN A 213 3.24 -12.33 -25.02
N ALA A 214 3.12 -13.65 -24.85
CA ALA A 214 2.38 -14.24 -23.74
C ALA A 214 3.00 -13.89 -22.38
N LYS A 215 4.34 -13.91 -22.27
CA LYS A 215 5.04 -13.60 -21.02
C LYS A 215 4.96 -12.11 -20.67
N LEU A 216 4.99 -11.22 -21.64
CA LEU A 216 4.80 -9.78 -21.39
C LEU A 216 3.34 -9.48 -20.96
N ALA A 217 2.36 -10.11 -21.60
CA ALA A 217 0.95 -9.99 -21.22
C ALA A 217 0.69 -10.50 -19.79
N GLU A 218 1.27 -11.66 -19.44
CA GLU A 218 1.20 -12.23 -18.08
C GLU A 218 1.79 -11.27 -17.03
N ARG A 219 2.92 -10.63 -17.36
CA ARG A 219 3.56 -9.62 -16.50
C ARG A 219 2.64 -8.41 -16.29
N ASP A 220 2.07 -7.88 -17.35
CA ASP A 220 1.22 -6.68 -17.30
C ASP A 220 -0.07 -6.95 -16.50
N GLU A 221 -0.69 -8.12 -16.69
CA GLU A 221 -1.85 -8.55 -15.90
C GLU A 221 -1.49 -8.70 -14.40
N ARG A 222 -0.32 -9.25 -14.11
CA ARG A 222 0.17 -9.37 -12.73
C ARG A 222 0.38 -8.00 -12.08
N HIS A 223 0.98 -7.03 -12.81
CA HIS A 223 1.16 -5.66 -12.34
C HIS A 223 -0.18 -4.97 -12.06
N ALA A 224 -1.17 -5.14 -12.94
CA ALA A 224 -2.51 -4.59 -12.74
C ALA A 224 -3.15 -5.15 -11.45
N LYS A 225 -3.05 -6.45 -11.22
CA LYS A 225 -3.55 -7.11 -9.99
C LYS A 225 -2.81 -6.68 -8.72
N ALA A 226 -1.52 -6.35 -8.83
CA ALA A 226 -0.68 -5.95 -7.70
C ALA A 226 -0.78 -4.45 -7.35
N GLY A 227 -1.59 -3.67 -8.08
CA GLY A 227 -1.82 -2.23 -7.83
C GLY A 227 -0.94 -1.30 -8.66
N GLU A 228 -0.29 -1.79 -9.70
CA GLU A 228 0.47 -1.07 -10.73
C GLU A 228 1.69 -0.26 -10.26
N SER A 229 1.76 0.13 -8.99
CA SER A 229 2.86 0.93 -8.47
C SER A 229 3.96 0.07 -7.84
N ARG A 230 5.21 0.38 -8.16
CA ARG A 230 6.38 -0.21 -7.50
C ARG A 230 6.71 0.46 -6.16
N TYR A 231 6.01 1.55 -5.83
CA TYR A 231 6.28 2.41 -4.68
C TYR A 231 5.27 2.24 -3.54
N LEU A 232 4.61 1.08 -3.49
CA LEU A 232 3.73 0.70 -2.37
C LEU A 232 4.58 0.43 -1.12
N VAL A 233 4.23 1.04 0.01
CA VAL A 233 5.02 0.92 1.25
C VAL A 233 5.00 -0.48 1.88
N GLU A 234 4.08 -1.36 1.44
CA GLU A 234 4.07 -2.79 1.78
C GLU A 234 4.12 -3.62 0.49
N PRO A 235 5.27 -3.65 -0.20
CA PRO A 235 5.37 -4.31 -1.51
C PRO A 235 5.37 -5.83 -1.41
N ASN A 236 4.93 -6.50 -2.50
CA ASN A 236 5.14 -7.94 -2.68
C ASN A 236 6.52 -8.14 -3.34
N VAL A 237 7.45 -8.74 -2.62
CA VAL A 237 8.87 -8.88 -3.02
C VAL A 237 9.02 -9.81 -4.24
N LYS A 238 8.13 -10.79 -4.38
CA LYS A 238 8.16 -11.76 -5.47
C LYS A 238 7.40 -11.24 -6.70
N ASP A 239 6.09 -10.95 -6.54
CA ASP A 239 5.18 -10.72 -7.67
C ASP A 239 4.85 -9.23 -7.90
N GLY A 240 5.25 -8.33 -7.03
CA GLY A 240 5.08 -6.87 -7.18
C GLY A 240 5.90 -6.31 -8.32
N LYS A 241 5.52 -5.13 -8.81
CA LYS A 241 6.23 -4.42 -9.88
C LYS A 241 7.66 -4.06 -9.41
N GLY A 242 8.67 -4.50 -10.12
CA GLY A 242 10.08 -4.38 -9.71
C GLY A 242 10.55 -5.49 -8.78
N GLY A 243 9.76 -6.56 -8.59
CA GLY A 243 10.11 -7.71 -7.76
C GLY A 243 10.81 -8.83 -8.53
N LEU A 244 11.12 -9.92 -7.83
CA LEU A 244 11.84 -11.09 -8.37
C LEU A 244 11.20 -11.66 -9.65
N ARG A 245 9.86 -11.66 -9.74
CA ARG A 245 9.17 -12.23 -10.90
C ARG A 245 9.45 -11.43 -12.20
N ASP A 246 9.73 -10.13 -12.08
CA ASP A 246 10.10 -9.34 -13.24
C ASP A 246 11.47 -9.78 -13.79
N LEU A 247 12.48 -9.94 -12.93
CA LEU A 247 13.81 -10.48 -13.32
C LEU A 247 13.68 -11.88 -13.91
N GLN A 248 12.85 -12.74 -13.28
CA GLN A 248 12.59 -14.10 -13.78
C GLN A 248 11.93 -14.08 -15.17
N THR A 249 10.99 -13.16 -15.37
CA THR A 249 10.31 -13.02 -16.68
C THR A 249 11.32 -12.64 -17.76
N LEU A 250 12.23 -11.70 -17.48
CA LEU A 250 13.30 -11.34 -18.42
C LEU A 250 14.19 -12.55 -18.74
N PHE A 251 14.58 -13.30 -17.71
CA PHE A 251 15.45 -14.46 -17.89
C PHE A 251 14.75 -15.60 -18.66
N TRP A 252 13.46 -15.84 -18.42
CA TRP A 252 12.68 -16.81 -19.21
C TRP A 252 12.64 -16.45 -20.69
N ILE A 253 12.35 -15.16 -20.97
CA ILE A 253 12.33 -14.66 -22.36
C ILE A 253 13.74 -14.80 -22.95
N ALA A 254 14.77 -14.49 -22.19
CA ALA A 254 16.17 -14.62 -22.60
C ALA A 254 16.51 -16.08 -22.97
N LYS A 255 16.22 -17.01 -22.08
CA LYS A 255 16.43 -18.46 -22.32
C LYS A 255 15.69 -18.92 -23.55
N TYR A 256 14.44 -18.53 -23.71
CA TYR A 256 13.55 -18.99 -24.76
C TYR A 256 13.88 -18.38 -26.14
N PHE A 257 14.04 -17.06 -26.19
CA PHE A 257 14.19 -16.29 -27.45
C PHE A 257 15.65 -16.18 -27.90
N TYR A 258 16.54 -15.77 -26.98
CA TYR A 258 17.97 -15.60 -27.30
C TYR A 258 18.79 -16.89 -27.17
N ARG A 259 18.19 -17.96 -26.64
CA ARG A 259 18.83 -19.27 -26.43
C ARG A 259 20.03 -19.20 -25.49
N VAL A 260 20.02 -18.34 -24.52
CA VAL A 260 21.07 -18.20 -23.51
C VAL A 260 20.83 -19.20 -22.36
N ARG A 261 21.92 -19.69 -21.78
CA ARG A 261 21.87 -20.57 -20.60
C ARG A 261 22.17 -19.83 -19.33
N THR A 262 22.99 -18.78 -19.42
CA THR A 262 23.38 -17.93 -18.29
C THR A 262 23.08 -16.46 -18.61
N GLY A 263 22.99 -15.62 -17.56
CA GLY A 263 22.80 -14.19 -17.74
C GLY A 263 24.00 -13.49 -18.39
N GLU A 264 25.20 -14.03 -18.19
CA GLU A 264 26.45 -13.53 -18.80
C GLU A 264 26.35 -13.52 -20.34
N GLU A 265 25.74 -14.56 -20.92
CA GLU A 265 25.57 -14.64 -22.38
C GLU A 265 24.68 -13.52 -22.94
N LEU A 266 23.89 -12.81 -22.10
CA LEU A 266 23.12 -11.64 -22.54
C LEU A 266 24.03 -10.44 -22.83
N VAL A 267 25.18 -10.37 -22.17
CA VAL A 267 26.22 -9.36 -22.47
C VAL A 267 26.85 -9.68 -23.83
N ASP A 268 27.19 -10.94 -24.07
CA ASP A 268 27.77 -11.39 -25.35
C ASP A 268 26.80 -11.15 -26.53
N LYS A 269 25.50 -11.22 -26.26
CA LYS A 269 24.43 -10.93 -27.24
C LYS A 269 24.13 -9.43 -27.42
N GLY A 270 24.78 -8.56 -26.64
CA GLY A 270 24.56 -7.12 -26.71
C GLY A 270 23.23 -6.64 -26.12
N VAL A 271 22.49 -7.50 -25.40
CA VAL A 271 21.22 -7.15 -24.75
C VAL A 271 21.48 -6.26 -23.55
N PHE A 272 22.47 -6.62 -22.74
CA PHE A 272 22.94 -5.83 -21.60
C PHE A 272 24.41 -5.43 -21.75
N THR A 273 24.79 -4.30 -21.17
CA THR A 273 26.19 -3.97 -20.92
C THR A 273 26.65 -4.71 -19.66
N ASP A 274 27.97 -4.80 -19.44
CA ASP A 274 28.55 -5.34 -18.18
C ASP A 274 28.00 -4.65 -16.93
N ALA A 275 27.80 -3.34 -17.01
CA ALA A 275 27.27 -2.55 -15.89
C ALA A 275 25.83 -2.95 -15.58
N GLU A 276 24.98 -3.02 -16.61
CA GLU A 276 23.57 -3.41 -16.49
C GLU A 276 23.43 -4.85 -15.97
N TYR A 277 24.29 -5.78 -16.43
CA TYR A 277 24.27 -7.16 -15.94
C TYR A 277 24.67 -7.22 -14.44
N ARG A 278 25.67 -6.44 -14.04
CA ARG A 278 26.04 -6.34 -12.62
C ARG A 278 24.91 -5.78 -11.76
N GLU A 279 24.15 -4.82 -12.27
CA GLU A 279 22.95 -4.29 -11.58
C GLU A 279 21.87 -5.37 -11.48
N PHE A 280 21.67 -6.16 -12.53
CA PHE A 280 20.75 -7.31 -12.51
C PHE A 280 21.12 -8.28 -11.39
N GLN A 281 22.40 -8.68 -11.29
CA GLN A 281 22.88 -9.61 -10.26
C GLN A 281 22.70 -9.03 -8.84
N LYS A 282 23.00 -7.75 -8.64
CA LYS A 282 22.82 -7.08 -7.33
C LYS A 282 21.34 -7.02 -6.93
N ALA A 283 20.48 -6.68 -7.87
CA ALA A 283 19.03 -6.60 -7.63
C ALA A 283 18.48 -7.98 -7.28
N GLU A 284 18.87 -9.00 -8.03
CA GLU A 284 18.45 -10.39 -7.79
C GLU A 284 18.90 -10.87 -6.41
N ASP A 285 20.16 -10.67 -6.06
CA ASP A 285 20.74 -11.11 -4.79
C ASP A 285 20.07 -10.42 -3.61
N PHE A 286 19.86 -9.10 -3.70
CA PHE A 286 19.18 -8.33 -2.65
C PHE A 286 17.73 -8.79 -2.45
N LEU A 287 16.96 -8.93 -3.54
CA LEU A 287 15.55 -9.36 -3.44
C LEU A 287 15.43 -10.78 -2.88
N TRP A 288 16.36 -11.69 -3.25
CA TRP A 288 16.43 -13.04 -2.67
C TRP A 288 16.77 -12.98 -1.17
N ALA A 289 17.70 -12.12 -0.76
CA ALA A 289 18.05 -11.96 0.67
C ALA A 289 16.83 -11.49 1.47
N VAL A 290 16.13 -10.44 0.99
CA VAL A 290 14.91 -9.95 1.63
C VAL A 290 13.87 -11.07 1.74
N ARG A 291 13.63 -11.80 0.65
CA ARG A 291 12.63 -12.89 0.58
C ARG A 291 12.96 -14.04 1.53
N CYS A 292 14.23 -14.48 1.57
CA CYS A 292 14.68 -15.56 2.46
C CYS A 292 14.52 -15.14 3.92
N HIS A 293 14.97 -13.92 4.30
CA HIS A 293 14.78 -13.39 5.65
C HIS A 293 13.31 -13.32 6.04
N MET A 294 12.42 -12.89 5.13
CA MET A 294 10.97 -12.85 5.38
C MET A 294 10.44 -14.25 5.74
N HIS A 295 10.81 -15.27 4.94
CA HIS A 295 10.35 -16.65 5.18
C HIS A 295 10.91 -17.23 6.48
N PHE A 296 12.19 -16.99 6.79
CA PHE A 296 12.79 -17.44 8.06
C PHE A 296 12.11 -16.77 9.26
N LEU A 297 11.91 -15.45 9.17
CA LEU A 297 11.33 -14.67 10.27
C LEU A 297 9.85 -15.04 10.55
N THR A 298 9.08 -15.30 9.50
CA THR A 298 7.63 -15.58 9.64
C THR A 298 7.30 -17.07 9.75
N GLY A 299 8.24 -17.94 9.40
CA GLY A 299 8.05 -19.40 9.38
C GLY A 299 7.10 -19.88 8.26
N LYS A 300 6.80 -19.02 7.28
CA LYS A 300 5.87 -19.32 6.19
C LYS A 300 6.27 -18.59 4.89
N ALA A 301 5.61 -18.94 3.77
CA ALA A 301 5.82 -18.29 2.48
C ALA A 301 5.16 -16.88 2.46
N GLU A 302 5.74 -15.94 3.21
CA GLU A 302 5.26 -14.55 3.23
C GLU A 302 5.97 -13.76 2.14
N GLU A 303 5.19 -13.26 1.18
CA GLU A 303 5.73 -12.53 0.03
C GLU A 303 5.51 -11.01 0.15
N ARG A 304 4.67 -10.57 1.11
CA ARG A 304 4.38 -9.15 1.32
C ARG A 304 5.19 -8.60 2.48
N LEU A 305 5.95 -7.56 2.21
CA LEU A 305 6.85 -6.92 3.18
C LEU A 305 6.02 -5.95 4.07
N HIS A 306 5.27 -6.54 5.02
CA HIS A 306 4.41 -5.81 5.96
C HIS A 306 5.21 -4.95 6.94
N PHE A 307 4.63 -3.85 7.42
CA PHE A 307 5.26 -2.95 8.40
C PHE A 307 5.82 -3.67 9.63
N ASP A 308 5.11 -4.70 10.12
CA ASP A 308 5.51 -5.44 11.32
C ASP A 308 6.84 -6.19 11.17
N ILE A 309 7.22 -6.57 9.95
CA ILE A 309 8.49 -7.29 9.71
C ILE A 309 9.59 -6.40 9.12
N GLN A 310 9.25 -5.21 8.59
CA GLN A 310 10.23 -4.32 7.93
C GLN A 310 11.39 -3.94 8.87
N ARG A 311 11.10 -3.70 10.16
CA ARG A 311 12.14 -3.33 11.13
C ARG A 311 13.11 -4.49 11.38
N ASP A 312 12.58 -5.69 11.57
CA ASP A 312 13.38 -6.89 11.84
C ASP A 312 14.23 -7.25 10.61
N ILE A 313 13.68 -7.10 9.41
CA ILE A 313 14.41 -7.30 8.14
C ILE A 313 15.54 -6.26 8.00
N ALA A 314 15.26 -4.99 8.31
CA ALA A 314 16.27 -3.93 8.26
C ALA A 314 17.45 -4.24 9.20
N GLU A 315 17.15 -4.72 10.40
CA GLU A 315 18.18 -5.14 11.40
C GLU A 315 18.97 -6.33 10.90
N ARG A 316 18.33 -7.38 10.39
CA ARG A 316 18.99 -8.58 9.82
C ARG A 316 19.92 -8.25 8.65
N LEU A 317 19.52 -7.25 7.85
CA LEU A 317 20.33 -6.78 6.71
C LEU A 317 21.36 -5.70 7.10
N GLY A 318 21.54 -5.41 8.40
CA GLY A 318 22.59 -4.51 8.91
C GLY A 318 22.35 -3.02 8.71
N TYR A 319 21.09 -2.58 8.48
CA TYR A 319 20.81 -1.15 8.35
C TYR A 319 20.84 -0.45 9.71
N THR A 320 21.45 0.72 9.76
CA THR A 320 21.58 1.56 10.96
C THR A 320 20.85 2.88 10.79
N THR A 321 20.42 3.48 11.90
CA THR A 321 19.74 4.78 11.92
C THR A 321 20.77 5.93 11.73
N HIS A 322 20.40 6.91 10.90
CA HIS A 322 21.16 8.15 10.66
C HIS A 322 20.26 9.36 10.97
N PRO A 323 20.84 10.55 11.22
CA PRO A 323 20.02 11.75 11.44
C PRO A 323 19.04 11.99 10.28
N GLY A 324 17.76 12.03 10.57
CA GLY A 324 16.68 12.24 9.59
C GLY A 324 16.10 10.98 8.96
N LEU A 325 16.76 9.81 9.10
CA LEU A 325 16.29 8.54 8.49
C LEU A 325 16.57 7.36 9.42
N SER A 326 15.54 6.67 9.84
CA SER A 326 15.65 5.45 10.64
C SER A 326 16.23 4.29 9.81
N ALA A 327 16.71 3.26 10.48
CA ALA A 327 17.21 2.02 9.85
C ALA A 327 16.20 1.43 8.85
N VAL A 328 14.93 1.36 9.25
CA VAL A 328 13.86 0.79 8.41
C VAL A 328 13.58 1.67 7.18
N GLU A 329 13.61 3.00 7.33
CA GLU A 329 13.43 3.91 6.19
C GLU A 329 14.60 3.82 5.21
N ARG A 330 15.83 3.64 5.70
CA ARG A 330 17.01 3.43 4.86
C ARG A 330 16.93 2.10 4.09
N PHE A 331 16.50 1.03 4.76
CA PHE A 331 16.26 -0.27 4.12
C PHE A 331 15.19 -0.15 3.03
N MET A 332 14.05 0.44 3.35
CA MET A 332 12.94 0.57 2.39
C MET A 332 13.32 1.49 1.21
N LYS A 333 14.09 2.54 1.46
CA LYS A 333 14.62 3.39 0.37
C LYS A 333 15.51 2.56 -0.58
N HIS A 334 16.40 1.75 -0.03
CA HIS A 334 17.24 0.84 -0.86
C HIS A 334 16.37 -0.15 -1.63
N TYR A 335 15.36 -0.75 -0.97
CA TYR A 335 14.40 -1.65 -1.63
C TYR A 335 13.74 -0.98 -2.84
N PHE A 336 13.23 0.25 -2.68
CA PHE A 336 12.55 0.96 -3.79
C PHE A 336 13.51 1.36 -4.91
N LEU A 337 14.77 1.66 -4.58
CA LEU A 337 15.80 1.93 -5.60
C LEU A 337 16.08 0.64 -6.40
N VAL A 338 16.23 -0.49 -5.72
CA VAL A 338 16.40 -1.79 -6.41
C VAL A 338 15.18 -2.10 -7.29
N ALA A 339 13.95 -1.88 -6.80
CA ALA A 339 12.73 -2.08 -7.61
C ALA A 339 12.69 -1.16 -8.83
N LYS A 340 13.24 0.07 -8.72
CA LYS A 340 13.40 0.99 -9.83
C LYS A 340 14.42 0.42 -10.84
N ASP A 341 15.60 -0.03 -10.37
CA ASP A 341 16.65 -0.61 -11.23
C ASP A 341 16.12 -1.82 -12.02
N VAL A 342 15.33 -2.70 -11.37
CA VAL A 342 14.63 -3.82 -12.06
C VAL A 342 13.73 -3.28 -13.18
N GLY A 343 13.02 -2.19 -12.92
CA GLY A 343 12.18 -1.53 -13.94
C GLY A 343 12.98 -1.01 -15.12
N ASP A 344 14.13 -0.41 -14.85
CA ASP A 344 15.04 0.11 -15.88
C ASP A 344 15.62 -1.03 -16.74
N LEU A 345 16.08 -2.11 -16.09
CA LEU A 345 16.56 -3.34 -16.78
C LEU A 345 15.45 -3.94 -17.66
N THR A 346 14.20 -3.94 -17.17
CA THR A 346 13.05 -4.41 -17.95
C THR A 346 12.86 -3.57 -19.23
N ARG A 347 12.96 -2.24 -19.13
CA ARG A 347 12.83 -1.35 -20.30
C ARG A 347 13.94 -1.59 -21.32
N ILE A 348 15.18 -1.72 -20.85
CA ILE A 348 16.36 -1.99 -21.71
C ILE A 348 16.16 -3.31 -22.48
N PHE A 349 15.75 -4.35 -21.76
CA PHE A 349 15.50 -5.68 -22.32
C PHE A 349 14.38 -5.65 -23.36
N CYS A 350 13.25 -4.96 -23.05
CA CYS A 350 12.14 -4.87 -24.01
C CYS A 350 12.53 -4.11 -25.28
N ALA A 351 13.37 -3.07 -25.17
CA ALA A 351 13.89 -2.35 -26.33
C ALA A 351 14.73 -3.27 -27.23
N ALA A 352 15.62 -4.06 -26.63
CA ALA A 352 16.43 -5.05 -27.39
C ALA A 352 15.57 -6.12 -28.07
N LEU A 353 14.52 -6.57 -27.38
CA LEU A 353 13.54 -7.54 -27.93
C LEU A 353 12.81 -6.98 -29.15
N GLU A 354 12.31 -5.74 -29.07
CA GLU A 354 11.58 -5.11 -30.18
C GLU A 354 12.48 -4.96 -31.41
N GLU A 355 13.75 -4.57 -31.21
CA GLU A 355 14.75 -4.47 -32.27
C GLU A 355 15.01 -5.82 -32.93
N GLU A 356 15.21 -6.88 -32.16
CA GLU A 356 15.51 -8.23 -32.67
C GLU A 356 14.30 -8.85 -33.37
N GLN A 357 13.08 -8.69 -32.80
CA GLN A 357 11.84 -9.18 -33.46
C GLN A 357 11.65 -8.49 -34.82
N ALA A 358 12.04 -7.21 -34.93
CA ALA A 358 11.98 -6.46 -36.17
C ALA A 358 12.85 -7.08 -37.28
N LYS A 359 13.98 -7.71 -36.89
CA LYS A 359 14.93 -8.36 -37.83
C LYS A 359 14.43 -9.73 -38.34
N HIS A 360 13.60 -10.43 -37.58
CA HIS A 360 13.21 -11.83 -37.82
C HIS A 360 11.85 -12.07 -38.49
N VAL A 361 11.15 -11.02 -38.95
CA VAL A 361 9.87 -11.17 -39.62
C VAL A 361 10.07 -11.76 -41.05
N PRO A 362 9.44 -12.89 -41.39
CA PRO A 362 9.55 -13.49 -42.74
C PRO A 362 9.04 -12.57 -43.88
N GLY A 363 9.64 -12.67 -45.01
CA GLY A 363 9.55 -11.72 -46.14
C GLY A 363 8.17 -11.28 -46.63
N PHE A 364 7.13 -12.11 -46.57
CA PHE A 364 5.79 -11.72 -47.03
C PHE A 364 5.07 -10.78 -46.03
N ASN A 365 5.24 -11.03 -44.76
CA ASN A 365 4.71 -10.12 -43.71
C ASN A 365 5.55 -8.85 -43.58
N ARG A 366 6.79 -8.86 -44.03
CA ARG A 366 7.70 -7.70 -44.02
C ARG A 366 7.13 -6.55 -44.86
N ILE A 367 6.47 -6.88 -45.98
CA ILE A 367 5.84 -5.88 -46.85
C ILE A 367 4.63 -5.20 -46.13
N PHE A 368 3.78 -6.00 -45.46
CA PHE A 368 2.63 -5.47 -44.73
C PHE A 368 3.07 -4.66 -43.50
N LEU A 369 4.10 -5.14 -42.78
CA LEU A 369 4.65 -4.42 -41.62
C LEU A 369 5.46 -3.18 -42.04
N THR A 370 6.09 -3.18 -43.20
CA THR A 370 6.80 -2.01 -43.72
C THR A 370 5.81 -0.91 -44.12
N PHE A 371 4.59 -1.27 -44.54
CA PHE A 371 3.53 -0.30 -44.80
C PHE A 371 2.94 0.29 -43.52
N SER A 372 2.93 -0.43 -42.42
CA SER A 372 2.46 0.09 -41.11
C SER A 372 3.57 0.76 -40.28
N ARG A 373 4.85 0.49 -40.61
CA ARG A 373 6.02 1.09 -39.95
C ARG A 373 6.51 2.33 -40.71
N ARG A 374 5.67 3.34 -40.84
CA ARG A 374 6.15 4.63 -41.34
C ARG A 374 6.76 5.41 -40.18
N LYS A 375 8.09 5.46 -40.14
CA LYS A 375 8.79 6.49 -39.39
C LYS A 375 8.31 7.83 -39.97
N ARG A 376 7.52 8.56 -39.19
CA ARG A 376 6.98 9.86 -39.62
C ARG A 376 7.73 10.96 -38.90
N LYS A 377 8.07 12.00 -39.62
CA LYS A 377 8.60 13.22 -39.02
C LYS A 377 7.56 13.79 -38.06
N LEU A 378 7.98 14.20 -36.89
CA LEU A 378 7.12 14.89 -35.95
C LEU A 378 7.06 16.36 -36.32
N ALA A 379 5.87 16.95 -36.37
CA ALA A 379 5.73 18.37 -36.72
C ALA A 379 6.38 19.26 -35.66
N GLY A 380 7.19 20.23 -36.11
CA GLY A 380 7.83 21.23 -35.25
C GLY A 380 9.19 20.83 -34.70
N THR A 381 9.76 19.69 -35.12
CA THR A 381 11.09 19.27 -34.69
C THR A 381 11.78 18.41 -35.76
N ALA A 382 13.09 18.51 -35.80
CA ALA A 382 13.96 17.60 -36.57
C ALA A 382 14.56 16.48 -35.67
N ASP A 383 14.52 16.68 -34.35
CA ASP A 383 15.18 15.83 -33.36
C ASP A 383 14.36 14.59 -32.97
N PHE A 384 13.05 14.61 -33.21
CA PHE A 384 12.15 13.52 -32.84
C PHE A 384 11.31 13.04 -34.01
N ILE A 385 11.00 11.75 -33.98
CA ILE A 385 10.18 11.08 -35.00
C ILE A 385 9.06 10.29 -34.31
N VAL A 386 8.03 9.94 -35.05
CA VAL A 386 7.00 8.99 -34.60
C VAL A 386 7.34 7.62 -35.19
N ASP A 387 7.55 6.65 -34.32
CA ASP A 387 7.80 5.26 -34.70
C ASP A 387 6.74 4.40 -34.03
N ASN A 388 5.86 3.80 -34.82
CA ASN A 388 4.80 2.90 -34.34
C ASN A 388 3.93 3.55 -33.25
N HIS A 389 3.43 4.76 -33.49
CA HIS A 389 2.62 5.59 -32.55
C HIS A 389 3.35 6.01 -31.28
N ARG A 390 4.69 5.87 -31.23
CA ARG A 390 5.52 6.28 -30.11
C ARG A 390 6.49 7.37 -30.56
N ILE A 391 6.80 8.30 -29.66
CA ILE A 391 7.84 9.28 -29.91
C ILE A 391 9.23 8.60 -29.76
N ASN A 392 10.09 8.79 -30.76
CA ASN A 392 11.44 8.26 -30.76
C ASN A 392 12.43 9.36 -31.15
N ILE A 393 13.70 9.12 -30.86
CA ILE A 393 14.83 9.98 -31.24
C ILE A 393 15.11 9.84 -32.75
N ALA A 394 15.53 10.93 -33.38
CA ALA A 394 15.92 10.91 -34.79
C ALA A 394 17.32 10.26 -34.96
N ASP A 395 18.23 10.51 -33.99
CA ASP A 395 19.57 9.96 -33.93
C ASP A 395 20.10 9.91 -32.49
N ASP A 396 21.20 9.25 -32.25
CA ASP A 396 21.79 9.01 -30.92
C ASP A 396 22.50 10.25 -30.33
N GLU A 397 22.71 11.32 -31.09
CA GLU A 397 23.39 12.54 -30.64
C GLU A 397 22.42 13.64 -30.21
N VAL A 398 21.11 13.40 -30.31
CA VAL A 398 20.04 14.37 -30.08
C VAL A 398 20.14 15.13 -28.74
N PHE A 399 20.51 14.46 -27.67
CA PHE A 399 20.65 15.08 -26.33
C PHE A 399 22.00 15.74 -26.12
N GLU A 400 23.07 15.28 -26.79
CA GLU A 400 24.39 15.91 -26.74
C GLU A 400 24.39 17.21 -27.52
N ARG A 401 23.71 17.23 -28.68
CA ARG A 401 23.56 18.40 -29.53
C ARG A 401 22.83 19.52 -28.80
N ASP A 402 21.76 19.21 -28.10
CA ASP A 402 21.00 20.19 -27.32
C ASP A 402 20.38 19.51 -26.10
N PRO A 403 20.89 19.72 -24.89
CA PRO A 403 20.36 19.12 -23.68
C PRO A 403 18.91 19.48 -23.35
N VAL A 404 18.36 20.59 -23.90
CA VAL A 404 16.93 20.93 -23.70
C VAL A 404 16.03 19.84 -24.31
N ASN A 405 16.52 19.09 -25.27
CA ASN A 405 15.80 17.96 -25.88
C ASN A 405 15.41 16.89 -24.85
N LEU A 406 16.10 16.81 -23.69
CA LEU A 406 15.67 15.93 -22.58
C LEU A 406 14.27 16.28 -22.08
N LEU A 407 13.88 17.58 -22.13
CA LEU A 407 12.55 18.02 -21.74
C LEU A 407 11.60 18.09 -22.95
N ARG A 408 12.11 18.51 -24.13
CA ARG A 408 11.30 18.55 -25.36
C ARG A 408 10.71 17.17 -25.70
N LEU A 409 11.42 16.07 -25.39
CA LEU A 409 10.91 14.70 -25.58
C LEU A 409 9.57 14.51 -24.85
N PHE A 410 9.49 14.91 -23.57
CA PHE A 410 8.26 14.80 -22.76
C PHE A 410 7.20 15.78 -23.24
N TRP A 411 7.59 17.01 -23.57
CA TRP A 411 6.67 18.04 -24.04
C TRP A 411 6.01 17.63 -25.36
N PHE A 412 6.80 17.13 -26.33
CA PHE A 412 6.25 16.65 -27.61
C PHE A 412 5.38 15.40 -27.41
N ALA A 413 5.75 14.49 -26.52
CA ALA A 413 4.97 13.31 -26.18
C ALA A 413 3.58 13.73 -25.68
N ASP A 414 3.55 14.66 -24.74
CA ASP A 414 2.32 15.21 -24.16
C ASP A 414 1.47 15.93 -25.23
N LYS A 415 2.10 16.86 -25.96
CA LYS A 415 1.44 17.69 -26.99
C LYS A 415 0.73 16.84 -28.05
N HIS A 416 1.33 15.71 -28.45
CA HIS A 416 0.83 14.85 -29.52
C HIS A 416 0.12 13.58 -29.03
N GLY A 417 0.03 13.37 -27.71
CA GLY A 417 -0.58 12.20 -27.12
C GLY A 417 0.16 10.89 -27.46
N LEU A 418 1.52 10.95 -27.49
CA LEU A 418 2.35 9.84 -27.91
C LEU A 418 2.94 9.08 -26.68
N GLU A 419 2.99 7.77 -26.78
CA GLU A 419 3.77 6.93 -25.88
C GLU A 419 5.26 7.09 -26.18
N PHE A 420 6.12 6.67 -25.24
CA PHE A 420 7.59 6.76 -25.42
C PHE A 420 8.13 5.47 -26.04
N HIS A 421 8.99 5.62 -27.04
CA HIS A 421 9.73 4.49 -27.58
C HIS A 421 10.83 4.06 -26.56
N PRO A 422 11.06 2.77 -26.35
CA PRO A 422 12.09 2.31 -25.41
C PRO A 422 13.49 2.87 -25.70
N ASP A 423 13.88 3.02 -26.98
CA ASP A 423 15.17 3.59 -27.36
C ASP A 423 15.35 5.02 -26.87
N ALA A 424 14.29 5.84 -27.03
CA ALA A 424 14.31 7.24 -26.57
C ALA A 424 14.53 7.31 -25.05
N LEU A 425 13.84 6.46 -24.28
CA LEU A 425 14.00 6.42 -22.82
C LEU A 425 15.36 5.83 -22.40
N LYS A 426 15.87 4.85 -23.14
CA LYS A 426 17.19 4.25 -22.92
C LYS A 426 18.30 5.30 -23.11
N LEU A 427 18.26 6.01 -24.25
CA LEU A 427 19.24 7.08 -24.53
C LEU A 427 19.11 8.22 -23.51
N LEU A 428 17.89 8.66 -23.17
CA LEU A 428 17.64 9.68 -22.16
C LEU A 428 18.31 9.31 -20.83
N THR A 429 18.10 8.07 -20.35
CA THR A 429 18.69 7.59 -19.08
C THR A 429 20.23 7.67 -19.12
N ARG A 430 20.81 7.29 -20.24
CA ARG A 430 22.28 7.36 -20.43
C ARG A 430 22.81 8.80 -20.52
N SER A 431 21.95 9.75 -20.95
CA SER A 431 22.30 11.17 -21.15
C SER A 431 22.04 12.05 -19.93
N LEU A 432 21.61 11.50 -18.79
CA LEU A 432 21.30 12.28 -17.56
C LEU A 432 22.49 13.07 -17.01
N GLY A 433 23.71 12.71 -17.39
CA GLY A 433 24.93 13.48 -17.07
C GLY A 433 24.91 14.91 -17.62
N LEU A 434 24.12 15.15 -18.68
CA LEU A 434 24.01 16.46 -19.34
C LEU A 434 23.16 17.46 -18.49
N VAL A 435 22.39 16.97 -17.50
CA VAL A 435 21.55 17.84 -16.66
C VAL A 435 22.41 18.53 -15.60
N GLY A 436 23.14 19.54 -16.04
CA GLY A 436 24.01 20.39 -15.20
C GLY A 436 23.33 21.66 -14.71
N LYS A 437 24.13 22.57 -14.13
CA LYS A 437 23.63 23.87 -13.63
C LYS A 437 23.07 24.74 -14.76
N ALA A 438 23.67 24.64 -15.97
CA ALA A 438 23.24 25.41 -17.13
C ALA A 438 21.80 25.04 -17.50
N LEU A 439 21.49 23.76 -17.72
CA LEU A 439 20.18 23.30 -18.10
C LEU A 439 19.11 23.63 -17.02
N ARG A 440 19.45 23.51 -15.75
CA ARG A 440 18.52 23.85 -14.64
C ARG A 440 18.14 25.32 -14.59
N ARG A 441 18.90 26.20 -15.22
CA ARG A 441 18.67 27.66 -15.28
C ARG A 441 18.21 28.12 -16.67
N ASP A 442 18.13 27.19 -17.60
CA ASP A 442 17.73 27.50 -18.98
C ASP A 442 16.23 27.87 -19.00
N GLU A 443 15.91 28.99 -19.59
CA GLU A 443 14.54 29.53 -19.63
C GLU A 443 13.60 28.62 -20.40
N GLU A 444 14.04 28.07 -21.53
CA GLU A 444 13.21 27.16 -22.33
C GLU A 444 12.95 25.86 -21.57
N ALA A 445 14.01 25.26 -20.98
CA ALA A 445 13.87 24.04 -20.20
C ALA A 445 12.88 24.21 -19.05
N ASN A 446 12.94 25.32 -18.32
CA ASN A 446 12.04 25.58 -17.18
C ASN A 446 10.59 25.84 -17.66
N ARG A 447 10.41 26.57 -18.77
CA ARG A 447 9.08 26.77 -19.37
C ARG A 447 8.47 25.42 -19.79
N LEU A 448 9.24 24.59 -20.51
CA LEU A 448 8.80 23.24 -20.92
C LEU A 448 8.41 22.39 -19.71
N PHE A 449 9.20 22.48 -18.62
CA PHE A 449 8.88 21.77 -17.37
C PHE A 449 7.54 22.26 -16.79
N LEU A 450 7.30 23.57 -16.74
CA LEU A 450 6.02 24.15 -16.28
C LEU A 450 4.85 23.68 -17.17
N ASP A 451 5.05 23.71 -18.50
CA ASP A 451 4.03 23.23 -19.46
C ASP A 451 3.67 21.75 -19.18
N ILE A 452 4.68 20.90 -18.91
CA ILE A 452 4.47 19.48 -18.59
C ILE A 452 3.76 19.34 -17.23
N LEU A 453 4.20 20.09 -16.23
CA LEU A 453 3.66 20.06 -14.85
C LEU A 453 2.18 20.47 -14.83
N THR A 454 1.83 21.47 -15.65
CA THR A 454 0.48 22.03 -15.70
C THR A 454 -0.36 21.47 -16.87
N SER A 455 0.08 20.38 -17.49
CA SER A 455 -0.64 19.77 -18.63
C SER A 455 -2.05 19.31 -18.21
N ASP A 456 -3.04 19.69 -18.98
CA ASP A 456 -4.43 19.26 -18.81
C ASP A 456 -4.66 17.81 -19.26
N ARG A 457 -3.68 17.20 -19.95
CA ARG A 457 -3.79 15.84 -20.52
C ARG A 457 -3.24 14.78 -19.57
N ASN A 458 -1.91 14.75 -19.42
CA ASN A 458 -1.22 13.62 -18.75
C ASN A 458 -0.06 14.05 -17.84
N ALA A 459 -0.24 15.15 -17.06
CA ALA A 459 0.80 15.66 -16.14
C ALA A 459 1.36 14.56 -15.24
N GLU A 460 0.48 13.78 -14.59
CA GLU A 460 0.87 12.69 -13.68
C GLU A 460 1.75 11.63 -14.39
N LEU A 461 1.30 11.19 -15.58
CA LEU A 461 2.02 10.15 -16.34
C LEU A 461 3.41 10.65 -16.77
N ASN A 462 3.49 11.87 -17.26
CA ASN A 462 4.75 12.47 -17.70
C ASN A 462 5.73 12.64 -16.54
N LEU A 463 5.27 13.19 -15.41
CA LEU A 463 6.10 13.34 -14.20
C LEU A 463 6.57 11.98 -13.69
N ARG A 464 5.70 10.96 -13.71
CA ARG A 464 6.08 9.60 -13.31
C ARG A 464 7.16 9.04 -14.24
N ARG A 465 7.03 9.22 -15.55
CA ARG A 465 8.04 8.80 -16.52
C ARG A 465 9.36 9.55 -16.33
N MET A 466 9.29 10.89 -16.07
CA MET A 466 10.49 11.69 -15.76
C MET A 466 11.17 11.20 -14.46
N ASN A 467 10.38 10.85 -13.46
CA ASN A 467 10.89 10.31 -12.18
C ASN A 467 11.52 8.92 -12.37
N GLU A 468 10.84 8.03 -13.07
CA GLU A 468 11.35 6.69 -13.39
C GLU A 468 12.66 6.77 -14.18
N ALA A 469 12.73 7.66 -15.16
CA ALA A 469 13.96 7.87 -15.95
C ALA A 469 15.08 8.60 -15.19
N GLY A 470 14.78 9.17 -14.01
CA GLY A 470 15.76 9.90 -13.20
C GLY A 470 15.92 11.38 -13.57
N LEU A 471 15.22 11.86 -14.58
CA LEU A 471 15.32 13.25 -15.06
C LEU A 471 14.82 14.24 -14.01
N LEU A 472 13.69 13.96 -13.36
CA LEU A 472 13.10 14.85 -12.35
C LEU A 472 14.07 15.08 -11.16
N ALA A 473 14.73 14.01 -10.72
CA ALA A 473 15.75 14.06 -9.64
C ALA A 473 16.98 14.90 -10.03
N LYS A 474 17.35 14.91 -11.30
CA LYS A 474 18.47 15.70 -11.80
C LYS A 474 18.09 17.16 -12.02
N LEU A 475 16.86 17.40 -12.50
CA LEU A 475 16.32 18.74 -12.76
C LEU A 475 16.11 19.49 -11.43
N ILE A 476 15.48 18.83 -10.46
CA ILE A 476 15.22 19.36 -9.10
C ILE A 476 16.01 18.50 -8.08
N PRO A 477 17.25 18.88 -7.72
CA PRO A 477 18.08 18.04 -6.83
C PRO A 477 17.46 17.78 -5.44
N ASP A 478 16.63 18.69 -4.94
CA ASP A 478 15.93 18.48 -3.65
C ASP A 478 14.85 17.40 -3.80
N PHE A 479 14.19 17.32 -4.96
CA PHE A 479 13.28 16.21 -5.29
C PHE A 479 14.05 14.86 -5.32
N GLY A 480 15.27 14.88 -5.86
CA GLY A 480 16.13 13.69 -5.87
C GLY A 480 16.40 13.11 -4.46
N LYS A 481 16.35 13.93 -3.42
CA LYS A 481 16.57 13.49 -2.03
C LYS A 481 15.38 12.67 -1.50
N ILE A 482 14.19 12.96 -2.00
CA ILE A 482 12.95 12.28 -1.57
C ILE A 482 12.53 11.12 -2.49
N VAL A 483 13.23 10.91 -3.60
CA VAL A 483 13.00 9.77 -4.49
C VAL A 483 13.14 8.47 -3.70
N ALA A 484 12.15 7.59 -3.85
CA ALA A 484 12.10 6.28 -3.19
C ALA A 484 12.06 6.39 -1.65
N MET A 485 11.79 7.58 -1.11
CA MET A 485 11.74 7.79 0.34
C MET A 485 10.39 7.34 0.89
N MET A 486 10.43 6.44 1.87
CA MET A 486 9.26 6.05 2.66
C MET A 486 9.37 6.69 4.03
N GLN A 487 8.26 7.19 4.55
CA GLN A 487 8.13 7.47 5.97
C GLN A 487 7.57 6.24 6.68
N PHE A 488 8.26 5.76 7.72
CA PHE A 488 7.80 4.60 8.48
C PHE A 488 6.62 5.00 9.36
N SER A 489 5.51 5.24 8.70
CA SER A 489 4.22 5.54 9.32
C SER A 489 3.12 4.83 8.53
N MET A 490 2.07 4.41 9.21
CA MET A 490 0.96 3.69 8.57
C MET A 490 0.02 4.61 7.76
N TYR A 491 0.40 5.88 7.61
CA TYR A 491 -0.43 6.88 6.93
C TYR A 491 -0.29 6.86 5.40
N HIS A 492 0.93 6.60 4.93
CA HIS A 492 1.28 6.74 3.52
C HIS A 492 1.22 5.38 2.82
N HIS A 493 0.54 5.30 1.68
CA HIS A 493 0.53 4.12 0.81
C HIS A 493 1.74 4.10 -0.12
N TYR A 494 2.33 5.25 -0.35
CA TYR A 494 3.33 5.48 -1.39
C TYR A 494 4.57 6.15 -0.82
N THR A 495 5.67 6.08 -1.57
CA THR A 495 6.86 6.89 -1.30
C THR A 495 6.54 8.38 -1.50
N VAL A 496 7.35 9.26 -0.90
CA VAL A 496 7.11 10.72 -0.93
C VAL A 496 7.06 11.26 -2.36
N ASP A 497 7.97 10.82 -3.22
CA ASP A 497 8.01 11.21 -4.64
C ASP A 497 6.74 10.78 -5.39
N GLU A 498 6.29 9.55 -5.21
CA GLU A 498 5.06 9.05 -5.84
C GLU A 498 3.82 9.77 -5.31
N HIS A 499 3.79 10.09 -4.00
CA HIS A 499 2.72 10.87 -3.38
C HIS A 499 2.59 12.24 -4.06
N LEU A 500 3.70 12.97 -4.22
CA LEU A 500 3.70 14.30 -4.87
C LEU A 500 3.18 14.22 -6.31
N ILE A 501 3.63 13.22 -7.07
CA ILE A 501 3.19 13.00 -8.45
C ILE A 501 1.68 12.70 -8.51
N ARG A 502 1.18 11.88 -7.59
CA ARG A 502 -0.25 11.57 -7.50
C ARG A 502 -1.08 12.79 -7.11
N CYS A 503 -0.56 13.67 -6.26
CA CYS A 503 -1.23 14.93 -5.90
C CYS A 503 -1.43 15.82 -7.15
N ILE A 504 -0.45 15.85 -8.07
CA ILE A 504 -0.58 16.55 -9.37
C ILE A 504 -1.69 15.90 -10.21
N GLY A 505 -1.76 14.56 -10.24
CA GLY A 505 -2.84 13.85 -10.93
C GLY A 505 -4.22 14.21 -10.38
N VAL A 506 -4.35 14.27 -9.06
CA VAL A 506 -5.59 14.68 -8.38
C VAL A 506 -5.95 16.13 -8.72
N LEU A 507 -4.96 17.03 -8.74
CA LEU A 507 -5.20 18.44 -9.09
C LEU A 507 -5.72 18.56 -10.54
N ALA A 508 -5.10 17.87 -11.48
CA ALA A 508 -5.53 17.85 -12.88
C ALA A 508 -6.95 17.25 -13.03
N GLU A 509 -7.27 16.19 -12.27
CA GLU A 509 -8.61 15.59 -12.22
C GLU A 509 -9.66 16.60 -11.72
N ILE A 510 -9.35 17.35 -10.65
CA ILE A 510 -10.23 18.39 -10.09
C ILE A 510 -10.46 19.49 -11.14
N GLU A 511 -9.38 19.94 -11.80
CA GLU A 511 -9.43 21.01 -12.80
C GLU A 511 -10.31 20.63 -14.00
N ARG A 512 -10.17 19.40 -14.52
CA ARG A 512 -10.98 18.90 -15.65
C ARG A 512 -12.45 18.65 -15.29
N GLY A 513 -12.76 18.52 -13.99
CA GLY A 513 -14.11 18.21 -13.52
C GLY A 513 -14.40 16.70 -13.39
N ASP A 514 -13.45 15.84 -13.68
CA ASP A 514 -13.62 14.38 -13.55
C ASP A 514 -13.98 13.98 -12.12
N GLY A 515 -13.52 14.76 -11.14
CA GLY A 515 -13.77 14.55 -9.72
C GLY A 515 -14.87 15.43 -9.12
N GLU A 516 -15.71 16.11 -9.92
CA GLU A 516 -16.71 17.06 -9.40
C GLU A 516 -17.61 16.47 -8.32
N LYS A 517 -18.08 15.25 -8.51
CA LYS A 517 -18.95 14.56 -7.53
C LYS A 517 -18.24 14.27 -6.20
N ILE A 518 -16.92 14.10 -6.23
CA ILE A 518 -16.11 13.79 -5.02
C ILE A 518 -15.63 15.08 -4.34
N HIS A 519 -15.31 16.12 -5.16
CA HIS A 519 -14.72 17.39 -4.71
C HIS A 519 -15.46 18.60 -5.26
N PRO A 520 -16.78 18.71 -5.04
CA PRO A 520 -17.57 19.77 -5.66
C PRO A 520 -17.05 21.19 -5.37
N LEU A 521 -16.67 21.48 -4.12
CA LEU A 521 -16.14 22.77 -3.74
C LEU A 521 -14.77 23.03 -4.41
N ALA A 522 -13.84 22.08 -4.34
CA ALA A 522 -12.51 22.26 -4.96
C ALA A 522 -12.65 22.56 -6.48
N HIS A 523 -13.50 21.79 -7.18
CA HIS A 523 -13.75 22.00 -8.61
C HIS A 523 -14.36 23.41 -8.86
N SER A 524 -15.37 23.83 -8.09
CA SER A 524 -16.03 25.13 -8.26
C SER A 524 -15.09 26.33 -8.06
N LEU A 525 -13.98 26.13 -7.33
CA LEU A 525 -12.98 27.18 -7.06
C LEU A 525 -11.97 27.35 -8.19
N MET A 526 -11.74 26.34 -9.04
CA MET A 526 -10.69 26.34 -10.07
C MET A 526 -10.81 27.50 -11.07
N PRO A 527 -12.03 27.84 -11.58
CA PRO A 527 -12.16 28.99 -12.51
C PRO A 527 -11.64 30.31 -11.91
N GLY A 528 -11.78 30.50 -10.59
CA GLY A 528 -11.28 31.68 -9.88
C GLY A 528 -9.78 31.69 -9.62
N LEU A 529 -9.09 30.55 -9.86
CA LEU A 529 -7.65 30.37 -9.60
C LEU A 529 -6.80 30.36 -10.88
N LYS A 530 -7.37 30.68 -12.05
CA LYS A 530 -6.65 30.67 -13.34
C LYS A 530 -5.35 31.47 -13.32
N LYS A 531 -5.31 32.63 -12.66
CA LYS A 531 -4.12 33.49 -12.57
C LYS A 531 -3.02 32.88 -11.69
N SER A 532 -3.41 32.10 -10.70
CA SER A 532 -2.50 31.48 -9.72
C SER A 532 -2.29 29.98 -10.02
N ARG A 533 -2.69 29.54 -11.22
CA ARG A 533 -2.67 28.12 -11.63
C ARG A 533 -1.28 27.49 -11.52
N GLU A 534 -0.26 28.15 -12.12
CA GLU A 534 1.12 27.66 -12.09
C GLU A 534 1.63 27.59 -10.66
N ALA A 535 1.37 28.65 -9.85
CA ALA A 535 1.78 28.70 -8.44
C ALA A 535 1.16 27.53 -7.66
N LEU A 536 -0.12 27.22 -7.90
CA LEU A 536 -0.82 26.10 -7.24
C LEU A 536 -0.19 24.74 -7.61
N TYR A 537 0.06 24.48 -8.90
CA TYR A 537 0.70 23.24 -9.36
C TYR A 537 2.10 23.08 -8.77
N VAL A 538 2.88 24.16 -8.76
CA VAL A 538 4.23 24.16 -8.17
C VAL A 538 4.15 23.92 -6.66
N ALA A 539 3.20 24.56 -5.96
CA ALA A 539 3.00 24.34 -4.51
C ALA A 539 2.65 22.87 -4.21
N VAL A 540 1.75 22.27 -5.02
CA VAL A 540 1.37 20.85 -4.86
C VAL A 540 2.57 19.93 -5.11
N LEU A 541 3.43 20.23 -6.10
CA LEU A 541 4.65 19.44 -6.35
C LEU A 541 5.67 19.57 -5.22
N LEU A 542 5.73 20.72 -4.54
CA LEU A 542 6.79 21.03 -3.57
C LEU A 542 6.39 20.89 -2.09
N HIS A 543 5.10 20.66 -1.77
CA HIS A 543 4.64 20.77 -0.36
C HIS A 543 5.41 19.85 0.60
N ASP A 544 5.84 18.69 0.14
CA ASP A 544 6.59 17.69 0.92
C ASP A 544 8.06 17.52 0.49
N ILE A 545 8.60 18.45 -0.30
CA ILE A 545 9.95 18.36 -0.91
C ILE A 545 11.08 18.22 0.13
N ALA A 546 10.83 18.65 1.37
CA ALA A 546 11.84 18.66 2.43
C ALA A 546 11.69 17.53 3.45
N LYS A 547 10.81 16.56 3.21
CA LYS A 547 10.65 15.40 4.10
C LYS A 547 11.97 14.62 4.26
N GLY A 548 12.18 13.99 5.41
CA GLY A 548 13.39 13.24 5.74
C GLY A 548 14.56 14.09 6.22
N ARG A 549 14.34 15.38 6.46
CA ARG A 549 15.35 16.28 7.07
C ARG A 549 15.14 16.35 8.59
N PRO A 550 16.17 16.65 9.36
CA PRO A 550 16.04 16.79 10.82
C PRO A 550 15.15 17.99 11.24
N GLU A 551 15.06 19.02 10.42
CA GLU A 551 14.28 20.24 10.64
C GLU A 551 12.81 20.05 10.20
N ASP A 552 11.94 20.97 10.62
CA ASP A 552 10.53 20.96 10.19
C ASP A 552 10.45 21.05 8.66
N HIS A 553 9.78 20.06 8.04
CA HIS A 553 9.75 19.93 6.59
C HIS A 553 8.96 21.05 5.89
N SER A 554 7.93 21.63 6.55
CA SER A 554 7.13 22.71 5.97
C SER A 554 7.97 23.97 5.84
N GLN A 555 8.68 24.34 6.93
CA GLN A 555 9.58 25.50 6.93
C GLN A 555 10.76 25.30 5.97
N ALA A 556 11.36 24.11 5.97
CA ALA A 556 12.46 23.79 5.08
C ALA A 556 12.00 23.80 3.61
N GLY A 557 10.79 23.28 3.35
CA GLY A 557 10.18 23.29 2.02
C GLY A 557 9.94 24.69 1.50
N ALA A 558 9.42 25.58 2.34
CA ALA A 558 9.22 26.99 1.99
C ALA A 558 10.53 27.68 1.59
N ARG A 559 11.64 27.41 2.32
CA ARG A 559 12.98 27.94 1.96
C ARG A 559 13.45 27.38 0.61
N ILE A 560 13.16 26.10 0.33
CA ILE A 560 13.48 25.48 -0.98
C ILE A 560 12.66 26.15 -2.08
N ALA A 561 11.35 26.35 -1.88
CA ALA A 561 10.46 27.01 -2.83
C ALA A 561 10.99 28.40 -3.20
N ARG A 562 11.34 29.24 -2.21
CA ARG A 562 11.91 30.58 -2.45
C ARG A 562 13.17 30.55 -3.29
N ARG A 563 13.94 29.48 -3.22
CA ARG A 563 15.18 29.34 -3.98
C ARG A 563 14.95 28.85 -5.43
N ILE A 564 13.99 27.92 -5.64
CA ILE A 564 13.84 27.28 -6.94
C ILE A 564 12.76 27.91 -7.82
N CYS A 565 11.69 28.46 -7.28
CA CYS A 565 10.59 29.05 -8.04
C CYS A 565 11.03 30.20 -9.00
N PRO A 566 11.95 31.09 -8.58
CA PRO A 566 12.48 32.10 -9.52
C PRO A 566 13.19 31.50 -10.74
N HIS A 567 13.86 30.34 -10.58
CA HIS A 567 14.51 29.66 -11.71
C HIS A 567 13.48 29.00 -12.65
N MET A 568 12.32 28.62 -12.11
CA MET A 568 11.20 28.10 -12.91
C MET A 568 10.42 29.20 -13.65
N GLY A 569 10.79 30.48 -13.45
CA GLY A 569 10.14 31.62 -14.11
C GLY A 569 8.95 32.22 -13.34
N LEU A 570 8.70 31.78 -12.11
CA LEU A 570 7.62 32.35 -11.29
C LEU A 570 7.94 33.76 -10.83
N SER A 571 6.93 34.64 -10.80
CA SER A 571 7.07 36.00 -10.27
C SER A 571 7.43 35.99 -8.77
N PRO A 572 7.97 37.09 -8.24
CA PRO A 572 8.21 37.20 -6.78
C PRO A 572 6.94 36.96 -5.94
N ALA A 573 5.79 37.45 -6.41
CA ALA A 573 4.50 37.29 -5.73
C ALA A 573 4.06 35.79 -5.73
N ASP A 574 4.17 35.13 -6.87
CA ASP A 574 3.88 33.69 -6.99
C ASP A 574 4.84 32.85 -6.16
N THR A 575 6.14 33.21 -6.16
CA THR A 575 7.17 32.54 -5.33
C THR A 575 6.79 32.59 -3.86
N GLU A 576 6.36 33.75 -3.34
CA GLU A 576 5.94 33.87 -1.93
C GLU A 576 4.62 33.14 -1.67
N THR A 577 3.73 33.10 -2.65
CA THR A 577 2.47 32.32 -2.57
C THR A 577 2.78 30.82 -2.46
N VAL A 578 3.64 30.31 -3.33
CA VAL A 578 4.13 28.90 -3.26
C VAL A 578 4.77 28.62 -1.91
N ALA A 579 5.70 29.48 -1.47
CA ALA A 579 6.40 29.28 -0.20
C ALA A 579 5.43 29.27 0.98
N TRP A 580 4.44 30.18 0.98
CA TRP A 580 3.41 30.23 2.01
C TRP A 580 2.52 28.97 2.01
N LEU A 581 2.11 28.50 0.82
CA LEU A 581 1.32 27.26 0.68
C LEU A 581 2.09 26.06 1.22
N VAL A 582 3.36 25.92 0.85
CA VAL A 582 4.24 24.83 1.31
C VAL A 582 4.40 24.90 2.85
N GLU A 583 4.62 26.11 3.41
CA GLU A 583 4.78 26.30 4.86
C GLU A 583 3.51 25.92 5.63
N ASN A 584 2.33 26.19 5.07
CA ASN A 584 1.05 26.07 5.77
C ASN A 584 0.17 24.90 5.26
N HIS A 585 0.70 23.98 4.43
CA HIS A 585 -0.10 22.94 3.79
C HIS A 585 -0.87 22.04 4.78
N LEU A 586 -0.36 21.84 5.99
CA LEU A 586 -1.00 21.02 7.03
C LEU A 586 -2.05 21.78 7.85
N VAL A 587 -2.03 23.12 7.84
CA VAL A 587 -2.82 23.94 8.77
C VAL A 587 -4.32 23.69 8.60
N MET A 588 -4.81 23.66 7.36
CA MET A 588 -6.24 23.44 7.09
C MET A 588 -6.71 22.06 7.52
N SER A 589 -5.97 21.01 7.13
CA SER A 589 -6.32 19.63 7.50
C SER A 589 -6.26 19.41 9.02
N MET A 590 -5.26 19.99 9.69
CA MET A 590 -5.14 19.92 11.15
C MET A 590 -6.30 20.63 11.82
N THR A 591 -6.60 21.88 11.43
CA THR A 591 -7.70 22.65 12.02
C THR A 591 -9.04 21.93 11.84
N ALA A 592 -9.33 21.49 10.60
CA ALA A 592 -10.59 20.82 10.28
C ALA A 592 -10.80 19.52 11.07
N GLN A 593 -9.72 18.77 11.32
CA GLN A 593 -9.81 17.45 11.94
C GLN A 593 -9.57 17.43 13.45
N THR A 594 -9.06 18.52 14.04
CA THR A 594 -8.70 18.52 15.47
C THR A 594 -9.38 19.64 16.28
N ARG A 595 -10.11 20.55 15.62
CA ARG A 595 -10.74 21.69 16.30
C ARG A 595 -12.26 21.64 16.15
N ASP A 596 -12.94 22.27 17.12
CA ASP A 596 -14.39 22.50 17.00
C ASP A 596 -14.61 23.67 16.03
N LEU A 597 -15.17 23.37 14.87
CA LEU A 597 -15.46 24.36 13.82
C LEU A 597 -16.66 25.27 14.17
N ASN A 598 -17.42 24.95 15.22
CA ASN A 598 -18.46 25.81 15.77
C ASN A 598 -17.90 26.81 16.78
N ASP A 599 -16.63 26.66 17.17
CA ASP A 599 -15.99 27.62 18.07
C ASP A 599 -15.42 28.79 17.25
N ARG A 600 -15.95 29.97 17.46
CA ARG A 600 -15.56 31.18 16.76
C ARG A 600 -14.04 31.44 16.82
N LYS A 601 -13.40 31.14 17.96
CA LYS A 601 -11.96 31.31 18.11
C LYS A 601 -11.19 30.42 17.12
N THR A 602 -11.67 29.18 16.83
CA THR A 602 -11.05 28.30 15.82
C THR A 602 -11.01 29.00 14.46
N ILE A 603 -12.14 29.58 14.05
CA ILE A 603 -12.24 30.26 12.75
C ILE A 603 -11.39 31.53 12.71
N GLU A 604 -11.42 32.35 13.81
CA GLU A 604 -10.59 33.55 13.91
C GLU A 604 -9.09 33.24 13.84
N ASP A 605 -8.63 32.24 14.59
CA ASP A 605 -7.22 31.82 14.61
C ASP A 605 -6.79 31.32 13.22
N PHE A 606 -7.63 30.52 12.55
CA PHE A 606 -7.37 30.01 11.19
C PHE A 606 -7.37 31.16 10.17
N ALA A 607 -8.34 32.06 10.22
CA ALA A 607 -8.42 33.24 9.33
C ALA A 607 -7.19 34.14 9.47
N ALA A 608 -6.69 34.31 10.70
CA ALA A 608 -5.47 35.13 10.99
C ALA A 608 -4.22 34.51 10.32
N ILE A 609 -4.16 33.21 10.16
CA ILE A 609 -3.08 32.51 9.42
C ILE A 609 -3.26 32.69 7.90
N VAL A 610 -4.47 32.48 7.40
CA VAL A 610 -4.78 32.46 5.96
C VAL A 610 -4.74 33.85 5.34
N GLN A 611 -5.34 34.84 6.00
CA GLN A 611 -5.32 36.28 5.68
C GLN A 611 -6.08 36.71 4.42
N SER A 612 -6.24 35.86 3.43
CA SER A 612 -6.95 36.24 2.19
C SER A 612 -7.79 35.09 1.63
N VAL A 613 -8.85 35.45 0.91
CA VAL A 613 -9.75 34.47 0.25
C VAL A 613 -9.00 33.69 -0.84
N GLU A 614 -8.04 34.32 -1.52
CA GLU A 614 -7.25 33.64 -2.56
C GLU A 614 -6.37 32.54 -1.95
N ARG A 615 -5.67 32.84 -0.86
CA ARG A 615 -4.89 31.83 -0.12
C ARG A 615 -5.79 30.72 0.42
N LEU A 616 -6.98 31.08 0.94
CA LEU A 616 -7.96 30.11 1.43
C LEU A 616 -8.37 29.12 0.32
N LYS A 617 -8.68 29.62 -0.89
CA LYS A 617 -9.04 28.79 -2.03
C LYS A 617 -7.92 27.83 -2.43
N MET A 618 -6.69 28.36 -2.58
CA MET A 618 -5.52 27.56 -2.95
C MET A 618 -5.19 26.51 -1.87
N LEU A 619 -5.27 26.90 -0.60
CA LEU A 619 -5.00 25.98 0.52
C LEU A 619 -6.02 24.84 0.57
N LEU A 620 -7.31 25.14 0.31
CA LEU A 620 -8.34 24.08 0.23
C LEU A 620 -8.00 23.08 -0.87
N VAL A 621 -7.72 23.55 -2.08
CA VAL A 621 -7.41 22.68 -3.23
C VAL A 621 -6.18 21.84 -2.93
N LEU A 622 -5.08 22.45 -2.43
CA LEU A 622 -3.86 21.75 -2.05
C LEU A 622 -4.16 20.68 -0.98
N THR A 623 -4.95 21.02 0.05
CA THR A 623 -5.31 20.08 1.13
C THR A 623 -6.09 18.87 0.60
N VAL A 624 -7.01 19.09 -0.35
CA VAL A 624 -7.75 18.00 -1.00
C VAL A 624 -6.78 17.09 -1.77
N CYS A 625 -5.86 17.69 -2.56
CA CYS A 625 -4.85 16.94 -3.33
C CYS A 625 -3.96 16.11 -2.41
N ASP A 626 -3.46 16.71 -1.34
CA ASP A 626 -2.60 16.05 -0.35
C ASP A 626 -3.31 14.84 0.27
N ILE A 627 -4.52 15.01 0.79
CA ILE A 627 -5.27 13.92 1.44
C ILE A 627 -5.56 12.78 0.44
N ARG A 628 -5.95 13.11 -0.79
CA ARG A 628 -6.23 12.10 -1.84
C ARG A 628 -4.97 11.40 -2.31
N GLY A 629 -3.89 12.14 -2.45
CA GLY A 629 -2.58 11.62 -2.90
C GLY A 629 -1.96 10.59 -1.94
N VAL A 630 -2.38 10.57 -0.67
CA VAL A 630 -1.90 9.59 0.33
C VAL A 630 -2.26 8.16 -0.09
N GLY A 631 -3.45 7.94 -0.67
CA GLY A 631 -3.83 6.62 -1.16
C GLY A 631 -5.32 6.32 -1.12
N PRO A 632 -5.72 5.17 -1.69
CA PRO A 632 -7.13 4.77 -1.72
C PRO A 632 -7.74 4.67 -0.32
N GLY A 633 -8.97 5.17 -0.16
CA GLY A 633 -9.71 5.10 1.10
C GLY A 633 -9.29 6.10 2.17
N VAL A 634 -8.28 6.94 1.90
CA VAL A 634 -7.86 7.99 2.85
C VAL A 634 -8.82 9.19 2.80
N TRP A 635 -9.25 9.56 1.61
CA TRP A 635 -10.32 10.55 1.42
C TRP A 635 -11.67 9.89 1.70
N ASN A 636 -12.55 10.62 2.37
CA ASN A 636 -13.97 10.29 2.48
C ASN A 636 -14.80 11.58 2.53
N GLY A 637 -16.10 11.47 2.33
CA GLY A 637 -16.99 12.62 2.29
C GLY A 637 -17.04 13.39 3.61
N TRP A 638 -16.84 12.69 4.75
CA TRP A 638 -16.79 13.32 6.08
C TRP A 638 -15.63 14.34 6.16
N LYS A 639 -14.43 13.97 5.73
CA LYS A 639 -13.31 14.92 5.66
C LYS A 639 -13.65 16.09 4.73
N GLY A 640 -14.28 15.79 3.60
CA GLY A 640 -14.77 16.80 2.67
C GLY A 640 -15.73 17.78 3.35
N GLN A 641 -16.64 17.27 4.17
CA GLN A 641 -17.61 18.11 4.91
C GLN A 641 -16.89 19.03 5.91
N LEU A 642 -15.93 18.49 6.69
CA LEU A 642 -15.15 19.30 7.62
C LEU A 642 -14.40 20.44 6.92
N LEU A 643 -13.76 20.13 5.78
CA LEU A 643 -13.04 21.13 5.00
C LEU A 643 -13.99 22.19 4.42
N ARG A 644 -15.17 21.80 3.94
CA ARG A 644 -16.19 22.72 3.43
C ARG A 644 -16.69 23.65 4.55
N THR A 645 -16.99 23.11 5.70
CA THR A 645 -17.41 23.89 6.85
C THR A 645 -16.33 24.92 7.25
N LEU A 646 -15.08 24.50 7.38
CA LEU A 646 -13.97 25.41 7.71
C LEU A 646 -13.82 26.48 6.63
N TYR A 647 -13.92 26.10 5.35
CA TYR A 647 -13.80 27.04 4.23
C TYR A 647 -14.87 28.12 4.30
N TYR A 648 -16.16 27.77 4.35
CA TYR A 648 -17.27 28.72 4.30
C TYR A 648 -17.28 29.65 5.53
N GLU A 649 -17.03 29.13 6.73
CA GLU A 649 -16.96 29.95 7.94
C GLU A 649 -15.81 30.95 7.87
N THR A 650 -14.67 30.54 7.33
CA THR A 650 -13.48 31.40 7.18
C THR A 650 -13.69 32.43 6.06
N GLU A 651 -14.23 32.03 4.92
CA GLU A 651 -14.53 32.92 3.78
C GLU A 651 -15.46 34.06 4.24
N LEU A 652 -16.50 33.71 4.99
CA LEU A 652 -17.44 34.66 5.56
C LEU A 652 -16.74 35.70 6.44
N LEU A 653 -15.81 35.24 7.29
CA LEU A 653 -15.02 36.13 8.15
C LEU A 653 -14.09 37.04 7.33
N LEU A 654 -13.39 36.49 6.34
CA LEU A 654 -12.41 37.24 5.51
C LEU A 654 -13.08 38.26 4.59
N THR A 655 -14.34 38.05 4.20
CA THR A 655 -15.08 38.97 3.32
C THR A 655 -15.84 40.07 4.10
N GLY A 656 -15.68 40.11 5.41
CA GLY A 656 -16.36 41.09 6.25
C GLY A 656 -17.87 40.85 6.43
N GLY A 657 -18.33 39.65 6.08
CA GLY A 657 -19.73 39.26 6.21
C GLY A 657 -20.19 38.96 7.64
N PHE A 658 -19.29 39.03 8.60
CA PHE A 658 -19.65 38.97 10.01
C PHE A 658 -20.11 40.36 10.48
N SER A 659 -21.33 40.68 10.16
CA SER A 659 -22.04 41.62 11.07
C SER A 659 -22.15 40.89 12.41
N GLU A 660 -22.01 41.62 13.51
CA GLU A 660 -22.25 41.11 14.84
C GLU A 660 -23.75 40.81 15.05
N VAL A 661 -24.30 39.88 14.22
CA VAL A 661 -25.57 39.29 14.54
C VAL A 661 -25.29 38.46 15.78
N SER A 662 -25.70 38.94 16.90
CA SER A 662 -25.41 38.31 18.18
C SER A 662 -25.81 36.84 18.13
N ARG A 663 -25.05 35.98 18.77
CA ARG A 663 -25.38 34.55 18.91
C ARG A 663 -26.87 34.36 19.31
N ALA A 664 -27.38 35.27 20.16
CA ALA A 664 -28.77 35.28 20.56
C ALA A 664 -29.73 35.44 19.36
N LYS A 665 -29.44 36.32 18.40
CA LYS A 665 -30.24 36.47 17.18
C LYS A 665 -30.20 35.24 16.29
N ARG A 666 -29.02 34.61 16.13
CA ARG A 666 -28.90 33.36 15.36
C ARG A 666 -29.68 32.22 16.02
N THR A 667 -29.60 32.12 17.35
CA THR A 667 -30.35 31.12 18.10
C THR A 667 -31.87 31.36 17.95
N ALA A 668 -32.30 32.63 18.00
CA ALA A 668 -33.71 32.99 17.83
C ALA A 668 -34.20 32.60 16.42
N ALA A 669 -33.43 32.94 15.38
CA ALA A 669 -33.73 32.56 14.00
C ALA A 669 -33.81 31.03 13.81
N ALA A 670 -32.85 30.29 14.38
CA ALA A 670 -32.85 28.80 14.30
C ALA A 670 -34.08 28.19 15.02
N ARG A 671 -34.46 28.79 16.15
CA ARG A 671 -35.71 28.38 16.85
C ARG A 671 -36.96 28.62 16.00
N GLU A 672 -37.03 29.78 15.38
CA GLU A 672 -38.15 30.17 14.51
C GLU A 672 -38.26 29.22 13.31
N GLN A 673 -37.13 28.97 12.63
CA GLN A 673 -37.04 28.02 11.49
C GLN A 673 -37.50 26.62 11.90
N LEU A 674 -37.03 26.13 13.05
CA LEU A 674 -37.44 24.81 13.57
C LEU A 674 -38.94 24.78 13.90
N ALA A 675 -39.46 25.87 14.52
CA ALA A 675 -40.88 25.97 14.85
C ALA A 675 -41.74 26.03 13.59
N GLU A 676 -41.33 26.75 12.55
CA GLU A 676 -42.02 26.79 11.26
C GLU A 676 -41.98 25.42 10.56
N ALA A 677 -40.85 24.77 10.52
CA ALA A 677 -40.70 23.45 9.91
C ALA A 677 -41.54 22.35 10.62
N LEU A 678 -41.92 22.59 11.87
CA LEU A 678 -42.80 21.71 12.65
C LEU A 678 -44.25 22.24 12.74
N ALA A 679 -44.66 23.05 11.77
CA ALA A 679 -46.02 23.66 11.78
C ALA A 679 -47.15 22.64 11.85
N ASP A 680 -46.95 21.45 11.32
CA ASP A 680 -47.94 20.34 11.35
C ASP A 680 -48.10 19.68 12.73
N TRP A 681 -47.25 20.02 13.70
CA TRP A 681 -47.35 19.49 15.05
C TRP A 681 -48.38 20.28 15.87
N PRO A 682 -49.08 19.63 16.82
CA PRO A 682 -49.92 20.38 17.77
C PRO A 682 -49.09 21.45 18.50
N GLU A 683 -49.62 22.68 18.57
CA GLU A 683 -48.91 23.86 19.08
C GLU A 683 -48.20 23.62 20.43
N LYS A 684 -48.86 22.94 21.36
CA LYS A 684 -48.31 22.61 22.67
C LYS A 684 -47.10 21.68 22.58
N ALA A 685 -47.17 20.66 21.72
CA ALA A 685 -46.07 19.71 21.48
C ALA A 685 -44.89 20.42 20.83
N ARG A 686 -45.16 21.23 19.79
CA ARG A 686 -44.16 22.03 19.07
C ARG A 686 -43.40 22.96 20.00
N LYS A 687 -44.11 23.75 20.79
CA LYS A 687 -43.48 24.68 21.75
C LYS A 687 -42.65 23.95 22.79
N ARG A 688 -43.11 22.80 23.29
CA ARG A 688 -42.37 21.94 24.22
C ARG A 688 -41.10 21.45 23.58
N TYR A 689 -41.15 20.87 22.35
CA TYR A 689 -40.00 20.32 21.66
C TYR A 689 -38.94 21.41 21.38
N VAL A 690 -39.33 22.50 20.78
CA VAL A 690 -38.41 23.62 20.44
C VAL A 690 -37.76 24.20 21.68
N GLY A 691 -38.57 24.30 22.79
CA GLY A 691 -38.11 24.84 24.06
C GLY A 691 -37.17 23.95 24.88
N GLN A 692 -37.15 22.65 24.58
CA GLN A 692 -36.31 21.72 25.33
C GLN A 692 -34.81 21.71 24.86
N HIS A 693 -34.54 22.35 23.73
CA HIS A 693 -33.18 22.37 23.17
C HIS A 693 -32.41 23.65 23.55
N TYR A 694 -31.17 23.48 24.00
CA TYR A 694 -30.25 24.58 24.29
C TYR A 694 -29.66 25.16 22.99
N GLU A 695 -29.15 26.37 23.06
CA GLU A 695 -28.59 27.09 21.89
C GLU A 695 -27.53 26.30 21.13
N ASN A 696 -26.71 25.52 21.83
CA ASN A 696 -25.62 24.75 21.17
C ASN A 696 -26.16 23.69 20.21
N TYR A 697 -27.27 23.03 20.55
CA TYR A 697 -27.96 22.10 19.66
C TYR A 697 -28.52 22.83 18.44
N LEU A 698 -29.24 23.91 18.66
CA LEU A 698 -29.90 24.68 17.60
C LEU A 698 -28.91 25.28 16.59
N LEU A 699 -27.68 25.59 17.04
CA LEU A 699 -26.64 26.17 16.18
C LEU A 699 -25.69 25.13 15.55
N ALA A 700 -25.62 23.92 16.10
CA ALA A 700 -24.68 22.88 15.67
C ALA A 700 -25.31 21.80 14.78
N VAL A 701 -26.64 21.61 14.88
CA VAL A 701 -27.34 20.55 14.14
C VAL A 701 -28.14 21.21 12.99
N ASP A 702 -28.02 20.70 11.79
CA ASP A 702 -28.73 21.22 10.61
C ASP A 702 -30.24 20.95 10.70
N LEU A 703 -31.04 21.83 10.13
CA LEU A 703 -32.50 21.76 10.21
C LEU A 703 -33.08 20.38 9.78
N PRO A 704 -32.63 19.75 8.66
CA PRO A 704 -33.10 18.40 8.30
C PRO A 704 -32.86 17.36 9.42
N ASP A 705 -31.72 17.43 10.09
CA ASP A 705 -31.38 16.52 11.17
C ASP A 705 -32.14 16.87 12.46
N GLN A 706 -32.40 18.18 12.71
CA GLN A 706 -33.28 18.62 13.81
C GLN A 706 -34.69 18.03 13.64
N LEU A 707 -35.23 18.01 12.41
CA LEU A 707 -36.56 17.44 12.10
C LEU A 707 -36.57 15.91 12.30
N ARG A 708 -35.50 15.25 11.88
CA ARG A 708 -35.34 13.80 12.08
C ARG A 708 -35.27 13.46 13.57
N HIS A 709 -34.50 14.26 14.33
CA HIS A 709 -34.45 14.11 15.80
C HIS A 709 -35.84 14.34 16.44
N ALA A 710 -36.59 15.29 15.93
CA ALA A 710 -37.93 15.58 16.41
C ALA A 710 -38.84 14.37 16.26
N GLU A 711 -38.86 13.79 15.10
CA GLU A 711 -39.64 12.58 14.80
C GLU A 711 -39.21 11.40 15.68
N PHE A 712 -37.89 11.17 15.78
CA PHE A 712 -37.31 10.11 16.59
C PHE A 712 -37.72 10.23 18.08
N ILE A 713 -37.61 11.45 18.65
CA ILE A 713 -38.04 11.70 20.04
C ILE A 713 -39.55 11.48 20.18
N ARG A 714 -40.36 11.94 19.21
CA ARG A 714 -41.81 11.77 19.22
C ARG A 714 -42.19 10.27 19.23
N GLU A 715 -41.55 9.50 18.38
CA GLU A 715 -41.80 8.04 18.32
C GLU A 715 -41.40 7.33 19.61
N ALA A 716 -40.24 7.70 20.17
CA ALA A 716 -39.79 7.16 21.46
C ALA A 716 -40.75 7.50 22.60
N ASP A 717 -41.22 8.75 22.64
CA ASP A 717 -42.18 9.21 23.64
C ASP A 717 -43.53 8.49 23.51
N HIS A 718 -44.02 8.32 22.27
CA HIS A 718 -45.29 7.57 22.03
C HIS A 718 -45.17 6.09 22.43
N ALA A 719 -43.99 5.49 22.17
CA ALA A 719 -43.75 4.10 22.56
C ALA A 719 -43.35 3.92 24.02
N GLY A 720 -43.28 5.02 24.81
CA GLY A 720 -42.90 5.01 26.21
C GLY A 720 -41.47 4.56 26.46
N LYS A 721 -40.59 4.68 25.46
CA LYS A 721 -39.19 4.24 25.55
C LYS A 721 -38.32 5.29 26.20
N LYS A 722 -37.62 4.93 27.29
CA LYS A 722 -36.63 5.78 27.96
C LYS A 722 -35.24 5.69 27.32
N LEU A 723 -35.05 4.69 26.47
CA LEU A 723 -33.82 4.42 25.75
C LEU A 723 -34.19 3.97 24.34
N ALA A 724 -33.65 4.63 23.35
CA ALA A 724 -33.88 4.30 21.94
C ALA A 724 -32.64 4.64 21.11
N THR A 725 -32.46 3.91 20.04
CA THR A 725 -31.42 4.19 19.06
C THR A 725 -32.01 4.32 17.65
N MET A 726 -31.44 5.22 16.87
CA MET A 726 -31.77 5.45 15.45
C MET A 726 -30.51 5.36 14.62
N VAL A 727 -30.60 4.79 13.43
CA VAL A 727 -29.47 4.58 12.54
C VAL A 727 -29.72 5.26 11.18
N LYS A 728 -28.69 5.91 10.65
CA LYS A 728 -28.70 6.49 9.29
C LYS A 728 -27.35 6.24 8.61
N THR A 729 -27.38 5.72 7.40
CA THR A 729 -26.15 5.50 6.59
C THR A 729 -25.91 6.70 5.67
N HIS A 730 -24.68 7.17 5.63
CA HIS A 730 -24.25 8.25 4.76
C HIS A 730 -23.21 7.67 3.79
N GLN A 731 -23.67 7.27 2.62
CA GLN A 731 -22.81 6.59 1.62
C GLN A 731 -21.70 7.51 1.10
N PHE A 732 -22.04 8.74 0.76
CA PHE A 732 -21.09 9.73 0.22
C PHE A 732 -20.01 10.09 1.26
N GLU A 733 -20.39 10.32 2.51
CA GLU A 733 -19.49 10.68 3.62
C GLU A 733 -18.70 9.46 4.13
N ALA A 734 -19.10 8.27 3.74
CA ALA A 734 -18.53 6.99 4.20
C ALA A 734 -18.57 6.85 5.73
N VAL A 735 -19.66 7.33 6.32
CA VAL A 735 -19.93 7.19 7.77
C VAL A 735 -21.35 6.65 8.01
N THR A 736 -21.53 6.09 9.19
CA THR A 736 -22.85 5.66 9.66
C THR A 736 -23.12 6.37 10.97
N GLU A 737 -24.28 6.99 11.05
CA GLU A 737 -24.75 7.76 12.18
C GLU A 737 -25.61 6.86 13.08
N ILE A 738 -25.34 6.91 14.37
CA ILE A 738 -26.15 6.25 15.42
C ILE A 738 -26.55 7.35 16.39
N THR A 739 -27.83 7.70 16.43
CA THR A 739 -28.38 8.66 17.39
C THR A 739 -28.95 7.87 18.58
N VAL A 740 -28.54 8.26 19.79
CA VAL A 740 -28.96 7.62 21.05
C VAL A 740 -29.76 8.62 21.86
N LEU A 741 -30.97 8.24 22.21
CA LEU A 741 -31.82 8.97 23.18
C LEU A 741 -31.81 8.16 24.48
N ALA A 742 -31.36 8.78 25.57
CA ALA A 742 -31.24 8.09 26.86
C ALA A 742 -31.40 9.09 28.03
N GLN A 743 -31.58 8.58 29.24
CA GLN A 743 -31.45 9.42 30.45
C GLN A 743 -29.97 9.81 30.60
N ASP A 744 -29.71 11.11 30.74
CA ASP A 744 -28.34 11.60 30.86
C ASP A 744 -27.71 11.16 32.19
N HIS A 745 -26.45 10.64 32.10
CA HIS A 745 -25.67 10.32 33.30
C HIS A 745 -24.15 10.37 32.96
N PRO A 746 -23.31 10.58 33.98
CA PRO A 746 -21.87 10.88 33.73
C PRO A 746 -21.09 9.88 32.89
N ARG A 747 -21.45 8.60 32.94
CA ARG A 747 -20.75 7.53 32.20
C ARG A 747 -21.38 7.19 30.84
N LEU A 748 -22.41 7.91 30.40
CA LEU A 748 -23.17 7.58 29.19
C LEU A 748 -22.25 7.49 27.96
N LEU A 749 -21.45 8.51 27.74
CA LEU A 749 -20.50 8.52 26.58
C LEU A 749 -19.48 7.38 26.66
N SER A 750 -19.00 7.06 27.85
CA SER A 750 -18.06 5.94 28.05
C SER A 750 -18.73 4.59 27.67
N VAL A 751 -19.98 4.41 28.05
CA VAL A 751 -20.73 3.19 27.72
C VAL A 751 -20.99 3.10 26.22
N ILE A 752 -21.45 4.18 25.60
CA ILE A 752 -21.70 4.22 24.14
C ILE A 752 -20.40 3.91 23.37
N ALA A 753 -19.31 4.58 23.74
CA ALA A 753 -18.00 4.36 23.09
C ALA A 753 -17.49 2.92 23.27
N GLY A 754 -17.73 2.34 24.45
CA GLY A 754 -17.40 0.94 24.74
C GLY A 754 -18.23 -0.04 23.91
N ALA A 755 -19.53 0.20 23.79
CA ALA A 755 -20.42 -0.63 22.98
C ALA A 755 -20.04 -0.58 21.48
N CYS A 756 -19.74 0.62 20.97
CA CYS A 756 -19.21 0.77 19.60
C CYS A 756 -17.94 -0.07 19.41
N ALA A 757 -16.98 0.05 20.33
CA ALA A 757 -15.72 -0.70 20.27
C ALA A 757 -15.96 -2.22 20.33
N ALA A 758 -16.84 -2.69 21.23
CA ALA A 758 -17.17 -4.11 21.37
C ALA A 758 -17.83 -4.67 20.10
N ALA A 759 -18.65 -3.85 19.42
CA ALA A 759 -19.31 -4.23 18.17
C ALA A 759 -18.46 -4.02 16.92
N GLY A 760 -17.25 -3.41 17.07
CA GLY A 760 -16.36 -3.12 15.94
C GLY A 760 -16.64 -1.79 15.25
N GLY A 761 -17.46 -0.93 15.85
CA GLY A 761 -17.71 0.43 15.36
C GLY A 761 -16.55 1.34 15.68
N ASN A 762 -15.99 1.95 14.64
CA ASN A 762 -14.90 2.89 14.77
C ASN A 762 -15.42 4.32 14.81
N ILE A 763 -15.44 4.94 15.99
CA ILE A 763 -16.00 6.30 16.19
C ILE A 763 -15.05 7.33 15.51
N VAL A 764 -15.62 8.16 14.63
CA VAL A 764 -14.91 9.25 13.94
C VAL A 764 -15.32 10.61 14.48
N ASP A 765 -16.55 10.75 14.98
CA ASP A 765 -17.05 11.97 15.61
C ASP A 765 -18.18 11.61 16.59
N ALA A 766 -18.41 12.48 17.55
CA ALA A 766 -19.53 12.37 18.49
C ALA A 766 -20.02 13.77 18.87
N GLN A 767 -21.31 13.99 18.73
CA GLN A 767 -22.01 15.21 19.16
C GLN A 767 -22.91 14.86 20.35
N ILE A 768 -22.66 15.52 21.46
CA ILE A 768 -23.30 15.21 22.75
C ILE A 768 -24.16 16.39 23.18
N PHE A 769 -25.45 16.17 23.33
CA PHE A 769 -26.39 17.20 23.75
C PHE A 769 -27.31 16.70 24.89
N THR A 770 -27.51 17.55 25.88
CA THR A 770 -28.46 17.32 26.94
C THR A 770 -29.67 18.25 26.71
N THR A 771 -30.88 17.72 26.80
CA THR A 771 -32.11 18.49 26.71
C THR A 771 -32.54 19.03 28.11
N SER A 772 -33.40 20.03 28.14
CA SER A 772 -33.82 20.66 29.39
C SER A 772 -34.65 19.74 30.32
N ASP A 773 -35.15 18.63 29.74
CA ASP A 773 -35.85 17.60 30.53
C ASP A 773 -34.90 16.49 31.07
N GLY A 774 -33.58 16.67 30.89
CA GLY A 774 -32.54 15.80 31.44
C GLY A 774 -32.26 14.54 30.64
N ARG A 775 -32.64 14.51 29.35
CA ARG A 775 -32.27 13.42 28.45
C ARG A 775 -31.04 13.80 27.62
N ALA A 776 -30.21 12.82 27.32
CA ALA A 776 -29.13 12.94 26.35
C ALA A 776 -29.67 12.58 24.97
N LEU A 777 -29.28 13.39 23.99
CA LEU A 777 -29.49 13.13 22.57
C LEU A 777 -28.10 13.13 21.91
N ASP A 778 -27.49 11.97 21.85
CA ASP A 778 -26.10 11.82 21.44
C ASP A 778 -26.02 11.23 20.03
N THR A 779 -25.38 11.91 19.13
CA THR A 779 -25.15 11.46 17.75
C THR A 779 -23.69 10.99 17.60
N ILE A 780 -23.50 9.71 17.30
CA ILE A 780 -22.20 9.07 17.15
C ILE A 780 -21.99 8.71 15.67
N LEU A 781 -20.92 9.20 15.08
CA LEU A 781 -20.54 8.84 13.70
C LEU A 781 -19.46 7.76 13.75
N ILE A 782 -19.76 6.61 13.14
CA ILE A 782 -18.79 5.52 12.99
C ILE A 782 -18.38 5.38 11.54
N SER A 783 -17.12 4.98 11.30
CA SER A 783 -16.63 4.76 9.94
C SER A 783 -17.41 3.60 9.30
N ARG A 784 -17.77 3.77 8.03
CA ARG A 784 -18.44 2.75 7.22
C ARG A 784 -17.46 1.59 6.95
N GLU A 785 -17.97 0.36 6.98
CA GLU A 785 -17.19 -0.87 6.77
C GLU A 785 -17.65 -1.64 5.51
N PHE A 786 -18.93 -1.58 5.18
CA PHE A 786 -19.52 -2.31 4.05
C PHE A 786 -19.91 -1.36 2.92
N ASP A 787 -19.68 -1.76 1.69
CA ASP A 787 -20.03 -0.97 0.49
C ASP A 787 -21.55 -0.95 0.27
N LEU A 788 -22.23 -2.06 0.58
CA LEU A 788 -23.69 -2.16 0.46
C LEU A 788 -24.35 -1.51 1.68
N ASP A 789 -25.30 -0.59 1.44
CA ASP A 789 -26.03 0.10 2.50
C ASP A 789 -26.80 -0.83 3.43
N GLU A 790 -27.35 -1.92 2.89
CA GLU A 790 -28.11 -2.89 3.69
C GLU A 790 -27.22 -3.62 4.72
N ASP A 791 -26.04 -4.03 4.32
CA ASP A 791 -25.08 -4.69 5.23
C ASP A 791 -24.57 -3.71 6.29
N GLU A 792 -24.31 -2.46 5.88
CA GLU A 792 -23.88 -1.40 6.79
C GLU A 792 -25.00 -1.06 7.80
N ARG A 793 -26.25 -0.98 7.35
CA ARG A 793 -27.41 -0.74 8.22
C ARG A 793 -27.56 -1.87 9.26
N ARG A 794 -27.49 -3.13 8.81
CA ARG A 794 -27.54 -4.31 9.70
C ARG A 794 -26.41 -4.28 10.74
N ARG A 795 -25.23 -3.84 10.34
CA ARG A 795 -24.09 -3.67 11.27
C ARG A 795 -24.39 -2.58 12.30
N ALA A 796 -24.84 -1.42 11.86
CA ALA A 796 -25.13 -0.27 12.73
C ALA A 796 -26.29 -0.59 13.70
N GLU A 797 -27.32 -1.30 13.24
CA GLU A 797 -28.42 -1.76 14.09
C GLU A 797 -27.92 -2.73 15.18
N ARG A 798 -26.92 -3.58 14.86
CA ARG A 798 -26.30 -4.44 15.90
C ARG A 798 -25.56 -3.60 16.93
N VAL A 799 -24.87 -2.52 16.50
CA VAL A 799 -24.20 -1.56 17.40
C VAL A 799 -25.26 -0.88 18.28
N GLY A 800 -26.35 -0.39 17.68
CA GLY A 800 -27.46 0.24 18.40
C GLY A 800 -28.09 -0.69 19.46
N ARG A 801 -28.42 -1.94 19.07
CA ARG A 801 -28.92 -2.94 20.00
C ARG A 801 -27.96 -3.22 21.15
N LEU A 802 -26.65 -3.27 20.85
CA LEU A 802 -25.64 -3.50 21.89
C LEU A 802 -25.56 -2.30 22.86
N ILE A 803 -25.69 -1.07 22.34
CA ILE A 803 -25.79 0.13 23.17
C ILE A 803 -26.99 0.01 24.12
N GLU A 804 -28.14 -0.37 23.58
CA GLU A 804 -29.35 -0.56 24.36
C GLU A 804 -29.21 -1.68 25.41
N ASP A 805 -28.59 -2.81 25.03
CA ASP A 805 -28.38 -3.94 25.94
C ASP A 805 -27.42 -3.61 27.08
N VAL A 806 -26.34 -2.85 26.79
CA VAL A 806 -25.41 -2.43 27.83
C VAL A 806 -26.07 -1.38 28.76
N LEU A 807 -26.74 -0.39 28.20
CA LEU A 807 -27.38 0.66 28.99
C LEU A 807 -28.54 0.13 29.83
N SER A 808 -29.22 -0.94 29.37
CA SER A 808 -30.26 -1.62 30.14
C SER A 808 -29.73 -2.69 31.12
N GLY A 809 -28.42 -2.89 31.16
CA GLY A 809 -27.75 -3.85 32.06
C GLY A 809 -27.83 -5.32 31.62
N LYS A 810 -28.23 -5.60 30.38
CA LYS A 810 -28.33 -6.96 29.84
C LYS A 810 -26.95 -7.50 29.37
N SER A 811 -26.01 -6.62 29.09
CA SER A 811 -24.69 -7.01 28.58
C SER A 811 -23.57 -6.35 29.40
N TRP A 812 -22.43 -7.08 29.59
CA TRP A 812 -21.26 -6.61 30.38
C TRP A 812 -20.12 -6.22 29.46
N LEU A 813 -19.90 -4.93 29.33
CA LEU A 813 -18.92 -4.34 28.40
C LEU A 813 -17.45 -4.76 28.61
N PRO A 814 -16.91 -4.78 29.84
CA PRO A 814 -15.46 -5.06 30.00
C PRO A 814 -15.02 -6.38 29.37
N GLU A 815 -15.77 -7.45 29.53
CA GLU A 815 -15.46 -8.76 28.93
C GLU A 815 -15.51 -8.72 27.39
N MET A 816 -16.46 -7.98 26.85
CA MET A 816 -16.64 -7.89 25.39
C MET A 816 -15.47 -7.12 24.74
N ILE A 817 -15.04 -6.02 25.38
CA ILE A 817 -13.89 -5.24 24.94
C ILE A 817 -12.62 -6.07 25.09
N GLU A 818 -12.44 -6.76 26.22
CA GLU A 818 -11.27 -7.62 26.48
C GLU A 818 -11.12 -8.72 25.43
N LYS A 819 -12.22 -9.36 25.03
CA LYS A 819 -12.20 -10.39 23.96
C LYS A 819 -11.66 -9.83 22.65
N ARG A 820 -11.90 -8.54 22.35
CA ARG A 820 -11.40 -7.87 21.15
C ARG A 820 -9.99 -7.30 21.31
N THR A 821 -9.58 -6.95 22.54
CA THR A 821 -8.26 -6.33 22.79
C THR A 821 -7.15 -7.32 23.05
N LYS A 822 -7.43 -8.62 23.17
CA LYS A 822 -6.39 -9.64 23.38
C LYS A 822 -5.28 -9.51 22.34
N PRO A 823 -4.03 -9.21 22.75
CA PRO A 823 -2.96 -8.99 21.79
C PRO A 823 -2.62 -10.29 21.06
N ARG A 824 -2.56 -10.24 19.75
CA ARG A 824 -1.99 -11.33 18.96
C ARG A 824 -0.48 -11.37 19.23
N ARG A 825 0.07 -12.58 19.40
CA ARG A 825 1.50 -12.78 19.59
C ARG A 825 2.29 -12.12 18.46
N GLY A 826 3.21 -11.22 18.77
CA GLY A 826 4.19 -10.65 17.86
C GLY A 826 4.09 -9.15 17.51
N ALA A 827 3.09 -8.41 17.98
CA ALA A 827 2.92 -7.00 17.54
C ALA A 827 3.32 -5.95 18.60
N LYS A 828 4.63 -5.74 18.79
CA LYS A 828 5.17 -4.57 19.54
C LYS A 828 5.90 -3.63 18.57
N VAL A 829 5.28 -3.34 17.40
CA VAL A 829 5.97 -2.65 16.31
C VAL A 829 6.13 -1.15 16.57
N PHE A 830 5.14 -0.51 17.18
CA PHE A 830 5.18 0.93 17.43
C PHE A 830 5.04 1.21 18.92
N ARG A 831 6.04 1.88 19.49
CA ARG A 831 6.01 2.38 20.87
C ARG A 831 5.71 3.87 20.82
N ILE A 832 4.42 4.22 20.97
CA ILE A 832 3.97 5.62 21.08
C ILE A 832 3.67 5.83 22.56
N PRO A 833 4.47 6.61 23.28
CA PRO A 833 4.18 6.92 24.68
C PRO A 833 2.88 7.73 24.76
N PRO A 834 1.96 7.38 25.65
CA PRO A 834 0.74 8.18 25.81
C PRO A 834 1.10 9.58 26.31
N ARG A 835 0.41 10.59 25.78
CA ARG A 835 0.59 12.00 26.14
C ARG A 835 -0.79 12.62 26.28
N ALA A 836 -0.96 13.41 27.32
CA ALA A 836 -2.19 14.20 27.51
C ALA A 836 -1.82 15.64 27.83
N GLU A 837 -2.50 16.60 27.22
CA GLU A 837 -2.24 18.02 27.37
C GLU A 837 -3.56 18.77 27.47
N ILE A 838 -3.66 19.68 28.47
CA ILE A 838 -4.83 20.54 28.63
C ILE A 838 -4.46 21.92 28.10
N ARG A 839 -5.22 22.39 27.12
CA ARG A 839 -5.01 23.70 26.49
C ARG A 839 -6.22 24.62 26.70
N ASN A 840 -6.03 25.71 27.39
CA ASN A 840 -7.06 26.73 27.65
C ASN A 840 -7.01 27.88 26.64
N THR A 841 -6.05 27.86 25.72
CA THR A 841 -5.88 28.90 24.69
C THR A 841 -6.64 28.61 23.41
N LEU A 842 -7.16 27.39 23.25
CA LEU A 842 -7.76 26.91 21.98
C LEU A 842 -9.25 27.24 21.87
N SER A 843 -9.89 27.62 22.98
CA SER A 843 -11.28 28.05 23.02
C SER A 843 -11.43 29.14 24.07
N ASN A 844 -12.32 30.08 23.81
CA ASN A 844 -12.69 31.13 24.81
C ASN A 844 -13.74 30.59 25.80
N ARG A 845 -14.31 29.43 25.56
CA ARG A 845 -15.44 28.85 26.31
C ARG A 845 -15.08 27.57 27.04
N PHE A 846 -14.14 26.77 26.47
CA PHE A 846 -13.88 25.39 26.93
C PHE A 846 -12.40 25.18 27.21
N SER A 847 -12.10 24.27 28.12
CA SER A 847 -10.76 23.65 28.23
C SER A 847 -10.70 22.48 27.25
N VAL A 848 -9.67 22.43 26.43
CA VAL A 848 -9.45 21.35 25.43
C VAL A 848 -8.44 20.35 26.00
N ILE A 849 -8.81 19.08 26.06
CA ILE A 849 -7.90 18.00 26.45
C ILE A 849 -7.48 17.25 25.17
N GLU A 850 -6.19 17.34 24.83
CA GLU A 850 -5.59 16.59 23.73
C GLU A 850 -4.93 15.34 24.30
N VAL A 851 -5.33 14.17 23.79
CA VAL A 851 -4.74 12.87 24.19
C VAL A 851 -4.14 12.20 22.97
N GLU A 852 -2.86 11.83 23.07
CA GLU A 852 -2.12 11.07 22.06
C GLU A 852 -1.74 9.71 22.63
N GLY A 853 -1.89 8.66 21.83
CA GLY A 853 -1.48 7.31 22.23
C GLY A 853 -1.70 6.28 21.12
N LEU A 854 -1.30 5.07 21.42
CA LEU A 854 -1.52 3.94 20.50
C LEU A 854 -3.03 3.62 20.47
N ASP A 855 -3.63 3.68 19.30
CA ASP A 855 -5.06 3.39 19.15
C ASP A 855 -5.35 1.90 19.37
N ARG A 856 -6.42 1.63 20.11
CA ARG A 856 -6.91 0.28 20.38
C ARG A 856 -8.41 0.28 20.66
N PRO A 857 -9.10 -0.84 20.42
CA PRO A 857 -10.51 -0.91 20.78
C PRO A 857 -10.74 -0.55 22.26
N GLY A 858 -11.70 0.32 22.52
CA GLY A 858 -12.06 0.73 23.87
C GLY A 858 -11.29 1.93 24.43
N LEU A 859 -10.26 2.44 23.74
CA LEU A 859 -9.46 3.58 24.25
C LEU A 859 -10.33 4.80 24.59
N LEU A 860 -11.25 5.17 23.70
CA LEU A 860 -12.16 6.32 23.95
C LEU A 860 -13.07 6.06 25.16
N SER A 861 -13.57 4.82 25.30
CA SER A 861 -14.38 4.43 26.47
C SER A 861 -13.60 4.60 27.78
N GLU A 862 -12.34 4.19 27.80
CA GLU A 862 -11.46 4.33 28.97
C GLU A 862 -11.22 5.80 29.30
N ILE A 863 -10.85 6.62 28.31
CA ILE A 863 -10.60 8.07 28.49
C ILE A 863 -11.84 8.76 29.04
N THR A 864 -13.03 8.52 28.43
CA THR A 864 -14.26 9.17 28.86
C THR A 864 -14.74 8.64 30.22
N GLY A 865 -14.46 7.36 30.52
CA GLY A 865 -14.71 6.77 31.84
C GLY A 865 -13.85 7.43 32.92
N MET A 866 -12.57 7.59 32.69
CA MET A 866 -11.64 8.26 33.61
C MET A 866 -12.06 9.73 33.85
N LEU A 867 -12.46 10.44 32.80
CA LEU A 867 -12.94 11.83 32.93
C LEU A 867 -14.21 11.89 33.78
N SER A 868 -15.11 10.92 33.63
CA SER A 868 -16.30 10.78 34.45
C SER A 868 -15.95 10.51 35.92
N ASP A 869 -15.00 9.58 36.16
CA ASP A 869 -14.60 9.21 37.54
C ASP A 869 -13.91 10.37 38.26
N LEU A 870 -13.22 11.23 37.53
CA LEU A 870 -12.63 12.46 38.07
C LEU A 870 -13.64 13.60 38.23
N SER A 871 -14.95 13.36 38.00
CA SER A 871 -16.03 14.35 38.02
C SER A 871 -15.76 15.52 37.05
N LEU A 872 -14.97 15.29 36.09
CA LEU A 872 -14.75 16.29 35.03
C LEU A 872 -15.93 16.37 34.05
N UNK A 873 -16.76 15.53 33.86
CA UNK A 873 -17.72 15.53 33.42
C UNK A 873 -18.56 16.07 34.10
N SER A 874 -18.73 17.13 34.33
CA SER A 874 -19.49 17.81 35.38
C SER A 874 -21.01 17.73 35.13
N ARG A 875 -21.73 17.72 36.19
CA ARG A 875 -23.19 17.79 36.27
C ARG A 875 -23.71 19.20 35.98
N SER A 876 -23.25 19.86 34.95
CA SER A 876 -23.73 21.23 34.66
C SER A 876 -24.97 21.17 33.76
N ARG A 877 -26.00 21.89 34.09
CA ARG A 877 -27.17 22.11 33.21
C ARG A 877 -26.69 22.71 31.90
N GLY A 878 -26.98 22.03 30.79
CA GLY A 878 -26.59 22.46 29.44
C GLY A 878 -25.19 22.05 29.02
N TRP A 879 -24.72 20.88 29.50
CA TRP A 879 -23.42 20.34 29.04
C TRP A 879 -23.48 19.95 27.56
N THR A 880 -22.57 20.49 26.80
CA THR A 880 -22.36 20.10 25.37
C THR A 880 -20.90 19.82 25.19
N GLY A 881 -20.59 18.59 24.80
CA GLY A 881 -19.23 18.17 24.48
C GLY A 881 -19.20 17.68 23.05
N ARG A 882 -18.12 17.98 22.35
CA ARG A 882 -17.81 17.39 21.05
C ARG A 882 -16.55 16.57 21.25
N ALA A 883 -16.65 15.27 21.11
CA ALA A 883 -15.49 14.39 21.18
C ALA A 883 -15.05 14.10 19.75
N PHE A 884 -13.93 14.65 19.36
CA PHE A 884 -13.29 14.31 18.09
C PHE A 884 -12.26 13.22 18.34
N CYS A 885 -12.53 12.04 17.82
CA CYS A 885 -11.52 10.99 17.77
C CYS A 885 -10.77 11.15 16.47
N ARG A 886 -9.58 11.75 16.51
CA ARG A 886 -8.71 11.76 15.35
C ARG A 886 -8.11 10.36 15.21
N ARG A 887 -8.78 9.54 14.44
CA ARG A 887 -8.09 8.42 13.84
C ARG A 887 -7.35 8.96 12.62
N SER A 888 -6.11 8.80 12.68
CA SER A 888 -5.22 8.99 11.57
C SER A 888 -5.68 8.13 10.38
N PRO A 889 -5.53 8.59 9.13
CA PRO A 889 -5.99 7.85 7.93
C PRO A 889 -5.52 6.40 7.82
N ALA A 890 -4.46 6.03 8.52
CA ALA A 890 -3.97 4.65 8.54
C ALA A 890 -4.94 3.68 9.24
N CYS A 891 -5.81 4.16 10.11
CA CYS A 891 -6.74 3.29 10.82
C CYS A 891 -7.89 2.79 9.94
N CYS A 892 -8.23 3.50 8.89
CA CYS A 892 -9.30 3.10 7.95
C CYS A 892 -8.88 1.95 7.02
N ARG A 893 -7.61 1.57 7.00
CA ARG A 893 -7.11 0.58 6.04
C ARG A 893 -7.20 -0.87 6.47
N THR A 894 -7.31 -1.12 7.75
CA THR A 894 -7.34 -2.49 8.23
C THR A 894 -8.62 -3.23 7.85
N CYS A 895 -9.59 -2.51 7.31
CA CYS A 895 -10.89 -3.09 6.98
C CYS A 895 -11.07 -3.44 5.49
N ARG A 896 -10.14 -3.10 4.61
CA ARG A 896 -10.36 -3.23 3.15
C ARG A 896 -9.52 -4.26 2.40
N SER A 897 -8.96 -5.24 3.04
CA SER A 897 -8.37 -6.31 2.26
C SER A 897 -9.15 -7.58 2.46
N THR A 898 -10.23 -7.74 1.71
CA THR A 898 -10.68 -9.08 1.34
C THR A 898 -11.91 -9.02 0.45
N SER A 899 -11.73 -9.36 -0.77
CA SER A 899 -12.78 -9.94 -1.61
C SER A 899 -13.18 -11.30 -1.02
N PRO A 900 -14.46 -11.71 -1.13
CA PRO A 900 -14.95 -12.85 -0.36
C PRO A 900 -14.53 -14.19 -0.94
N ARG A 901 -13.69 -14.90 -0.21
CA ARG A 901 -13.67 -16.38 -0.27
C ARG A 901 -13.56 -16.90 1.17
N PRO A 902 -14.43 -17.83 1.57
CA PRO A 902 -14.42 -18.31 2.95
C PRO A 902 -13.31 -19.34 3.11
N THR A 903 -12.36 -19.04 3.90
CA THR A 903 -11.55 -19.98 4.71
C THR A 903 -10.29 -19.28 5.21
N SER A 904 -10.36 -18.85 6.37
CA SER A 904 -9.40 -18.49 7.41
C SER A 904 -9.74 -17.15 8.07
N PRO A 905 -9.65 -17.04 9.36
CA PRO A 905 -9.99 -15.81 10.07
C PRO A 905 -8.99 -14.69 9.68
N PRO A 906 -9.49 -13.48 9.47
CA PRO A 906 -8.62 -12.38 9.08
C PRO A 906 -7.59 -12.10 10.17
N SER A 907 -6.34 -11.98 9.76
CA SER A 907 -5.29 -11.51 10.65
C SER A 907 -5.60 -10.07 11.02
N ALA A 908 -5.94 -9.83 12.27
CA ALA A 908 -6.17 -8.46 12.75
C ALA A 908 -4.84 -7.69 12.68
N LYS A 909 -4.77 -6.80 11.74
CA LYS A 909 -3.68 -5.84 11.66
C LYS A 909 -3.85 -4.85 12.83
N LYS A 910 -2.86 -4.77 13.68
CA LYS A 910 -2.80 -3.72 14.69
C LYS A 910 -2.40 -2.42 14.02
N SER A 911 -3.34 -1.49 13.95
CA SER A 911 -3.03 -0.12 13.52
C SER A 911 -2.43 0.64 14.70
N SER A 912 -1.25 1.17 14.52
CA SER A 912 -0.68 2.15 15.44
C SER A 912 -1.13 3.53 14.98
N THR A 913 -2.02 4.12 15.69
CA THR A 913 -2.47 5.47 15.37
C THR A 913 -2.23 6.39 16.56
N ARG A 914 -1.75 7.57 16.28
CA ARG A 914 -1.84 8.67 17.21
C ARG A 914 -3.30 9.10 17.25
N SER A 915 -4.02 8.79 18.32
CA SER A 915 -5.33 9.39 18.51
C SER A 915 -5.14 10.67 19.34
N THR A 916 -5.33 11.79 18.70
CA THR A 916 -5.51 13.06 19.42
C THR A 916 -7.02 13.28 19.51
N SER A 917 -7.54 13.16 20.71
CA SER A 917 -8.95 13.47 20.97
C SER A 917 -9.03 14.76 21.76
N PRO A 918 -9.39 15.86 21.14
CA PRO A 918 -9.74 17.05 21.91
C PRO A 918 -11.15 16.89 22.50
N ILE A 919 -11.24 16.78 23.80
CA ILE A 919 -12.51 16.79 24.53
C ILE A 919 -12.71 18.21 25.05
N SER A 920 -13.70 18.92 24.52
CA SER A 920 -14.02 20.24 24.98
C SER A 920 -14.98 20.16 26.18
N LEU A 921 -14.51 20.58 27.33
CA LEU A 921 -15.28 20.60 28.59
C LEU A 921 -15.80 22.01 28.89
N ALA A 922 -17.06 22.11 29.25
CA ALA A 922 -17.73 23.36 29.52
C ALA A 922 -17.36 23.94 30.90
N ARG A 923 -17.01 25.18 30.90
CA ARG A 923 -16.76 26.14 32.00
C ARG A 923 -15.33 26.23 32.57
N ARG A 924 -14.79 27.41 32.45
CA ARG A 924 -13.70 27.93 33.30
C ARG A 924 -14.17 27.97 34.75
N SER A 925 -13.61 27.18 35.63
CA SER A 925 -13.60 27.46 37.02
C SER A 925 -12.45 28.43 37.26
N THR A 926 -12.76 29.58 37.80
CA THR A 926 -11.75 30.52 38.20
C THR A 926 -10.94 29.95 39.37
N ALA A 927 -9.66 29.87 39.14
CA ALA A 927 -8.61 29.70 40.11
C ALA A 927 -8.59 28.47 41.04
N ARG A 928 -7.59 27.72 40.88
CA ARG A 928 -6.62 27.22 41.86
C ARG A 928 -5.84 26.05 41.24
N ARG A 929 -4.54 26.06 41.47
CA ARG A 929 -3.55 25.12 40.97
C ARG A 929 -4.04 23.65 41.00
N ALA A 930 -4.15 23.06 39.82
CA ALA A 930 -4.38 21.62 39.67
C ALA A 930 -3.07 20.83 39.89
N PRO A 931 -3.12 19.73 40.58
CA PRO A 931 -1.92 18.87 40.67
C PRO A 931 -1.59 18.25 39.32
N ARG A 932 -0.32 18.11 39.06
CA ARG A 932 0.21 17.37 37.89
C ARG A 932 -0.25 15.92 37.99
N LEU A 933 -1.07 15.50 37.05
CA LEU A 933 -1.39 14.09 36.90
C LEU A 933 -0.15 13.34 36.35
N SER A 934 0.48 12.57 37.17
CA SER A 934 1.54 11.65 36.74
C SER A 934 0.89 10.48 35.97
N ALA A 935 1.33 10.27 34.75
CA ALA A 935 0.86 9.18 33.93
C ALA A 935 1.49 7.85 34.38
N THR A 936 0.89 7.22 35.38
CA THR A 936 1.22 5.84 35.74
C THR A 936 -0.05 4.99 35.62
N GLY A 937 -0.05 4.11 34.63
CA GLY A 937 -1.12 3.14 34.44
C GLY A 937 -1.39 2.78 33.01
#